data_ac372318e3ed752eae170aa5b7c8a91e
#
_entry.id   ac372318e3ed752eae170aa5b7c8a91e
#
_cell.length_a   1.000
_cell.length_b   1.000
_cell.length_c   1.000
_cell.angle_alpha   90.00
_cell.angle_beta   90.00
_cell.angle_gamma   90.00
#
_symmetry.space_group_name_H-M   'P 1'
#
loop_
_entity.id
_entity.type
_entity.pdbx_description
1 polymer ?
#
loop_
_entity_poly.entity_id
_entity_poly.type
_entity_poly.pdbx_seq_one_letter_code
_entity_poly.pdbx_strand_id
1 'polypeptide(L)'
;MKKTFFSLMAALLLLSSCEVHHFMTDASYRATVEADLNKRLRPERLQGFFAVDKDKKCLTESNGFVSDLYLTTEEFEALEFLYAYMPLADVTDYSTDYYLQNIRSSFAARKEMGWNVPERIFRHFVLPVRANNENLDTSRVAFYRELKPRVEGMNMKDAILEVNHWCHEKLTYKPSDARTLSPLSSMRSSLGRCGEESTFAVAALRAVGIPARQVYTPRWAHTDDNHAWVEAWADGDWYFLGACEPEPVLNLGWFNSPASRGLLMHTRVFGNYDGPEEKVMVGPNFTEINLIDNYAKTDRVDFTVVDENGSPVDSALVDFKIYNYAEFYPALSKYTDAQGRTFLTAGMGDMMAWASKNGKYGYSKVSFGKDTEVKITISDQHSFDPQSMMIVPPPETANIPEVTPEQRAENDRRFAQEDSIRKAYMATFFVTDSSEKGRLLAFSAGNHEVIEKFLEDHPDARALELLKSLSNKDMIDVTRTILDDSYNASDAILCPRVENEFLSPYKSFFAGLFGTGLSKEELSVPSNLIRWVQDSITVLRDPKAWSIPMSPIGVYQARMADVLSRNIFFVALARTLGIDARKDPVTGKIQYKADGQWVDVDFEASSQVVAPTGTLVLNYEPTAILANPGYYSHFTVSKIENGRTKLLSFDEGQVDMGGGVSWANIFKKGTSLDVGDYVLVSGNRLSDGSVPVTMQQFSVKEGETTTLDLRITIPEDKLSVIGSFDAETKYKVEPDSEPVSVLSTTGRGFYVIGFLTPRQEPSVHAINDIIAAKAKLKSWNRPILLLTTADGLGWLKEYSSSLPSNVHFGIIPDGLDLKDRRMPYFFLADTFNRVFFTTEGYTIGLGDQLVTAIAKL
;
A
#
# COMPACT_ATOMS: atom_id res chain seq x y z
N MET A 1 -32.78 -40.97 57.16
CA MET A 1 -31.58 -40.19 56.93
C MET A 1 -30.75 -40.53 55.68
N LYS A 2 -30.74 -41.74 55.12
CA LYS A 2 -29.97 -42.08 53.91
C LYS A 2 -30.60 -41.62 52.55
N LYS A 3 -31.93 -41.42 52.49
CA LYS A 3 -32.60 -40.93 51.29
C LYS A 3 -32.55 -39.42 51.10
N THR A 4 -32.42 -38.63 52.16
CA THR A 4 -32.30 -37.15 52.11
C THR A 4 -30.91 -36.71 51.77
N PHE A 5 -29.88 -37.50 52.04
CA PHE A 5 -28.49 -37.17 51.72
C PHE A 5 -28.20 -37.37 50.21
N PHE A 6 -28.85 -38.34 49.55
CA PHE A 6 -28.68 -38.55 48.09
C PHE A 6 -29.42 -37.51 47.25
N SER A 7 -30.52 -36.96 47.70
CA SER A 7 -31.24 -35.89 47.01
C SER A 7 -30.51 -34.53 47.13
N LEU A 8 -29.81 -34.30 48.23
CA LEU A 8 -29.02 -33.08 48.40
C LEU A 8 -27.73 -33.13 47.58
N MET A 9 -27.11 -34.32 47.43
CA MET A 9 -25.92 -34.50 46.62
C MET A 9 -26.23 -34.51 45.11
N ALA A 10 -27.40 -34.98 44.70
CA ALA A 10 -27.89 -34.85 43.32
C ALA A 10 -28.30 -33.39 42.98
N ALA A 11 -28.82 -32.63 43.94
CA ALA A 11 -29.12 -31.21 43.78
C ALA A 11 -27.84 -30.32 43.75
N LEU A 12 -26.78 -30.73 44.49
CA LEU A 12 -25.46 -30.05 44.41
C LEU A 12 -24.68 -30.41 43.12
N LEU A 13 -24.95 -31.55 42.49
CA LEU A 13 -24.38 -31.92 41.18
C LEU A 13 -25.13 -31.28 39.99
N LEU A 14 -26.37 -30.79 40.24
CA LEU A 14 -27.14 -30.02 39.23
C LEU A 14 -26.91 -28.50 39.36
N LEU A 15 -26.13 -28.05 40.34
CA LEU A 15 -25.64 -26.70 40.53
C LEU A 15 -24.17 -26.56 40.10
N SER A 16 -23.63 -27.51 39.33
CA SER A 16 -22.48 -27.14 38.48
C SER A 16 -23.03 -26.08 37.51
N SER A 17 -22.89 -24.83 37.91
CA SER A 17 -23.07 -23.68 37.05
C SER A 17 -22.50 -24.03 35.68
N CYS A 18 -23.31 -24.00 34.65
CA CYS A 18 -22.75 -23.84 33.30
C CYS A 18 -21.88 -22.58 33.36
N GLU A 19 -20.61 -22.78 33.58
CA GLU A 19 -19.64 -21.68 33.55
C GLU A 19 -19.72 -21.08 32.14
N VAL A 20 -20.19 -19.85 32.03
CA VAL A 20 -20.32 -19.18 30.75
C VAL A 20 -18.90 -18.93 30.25
N HIS A 21 -18.52 -19.63 29.20
CA HIS A 21 -17.25 -19.41 28.57
C HIS A 21 -17.29 -18.09 27.81
N HIS A 22 -16.42 -17.17 28.19
CA HIS A 22 -16.24 -15.87 27.54
C HIS A 22 -15.05 -15.87 26.62
N PHE A 23 -15.22 -15.31 25.41
CA PHE A 23 -14.12 -15.05 24.48
C PHE A 23 -13.17 -13.99 25.05
N MET A 24 -13.73 -12.85 25.43
CA MET A 24 -12.98 -11.79 26.11
C MET A 24 -13.00 -12.05 27.62
N THR A 25 -11.91 -12.56 28.21
CA THR A 25 -11.85 -13.00 29.59
C THR A 25 -11.95 -11.86 30.61
N ASP A 26 -11.46 -10.65 30.29
CA ASP A 26 -11.55 -9.46 31.13
C ASP A 26 -12.96 -8.83 31.05
N ALA A 27 -13.68 -8.83 32.16
CA ALA A 27 -15.01 -8.27 32.25
C ALA A 27 -15.07 -6.76 32.01
N SER A 28 -14.02 -6.00 32.40
CA SER A 28 -13.97 -4.56 32.19
C SER A 28 -13.77 -4.24 30.71
N TYR A 29 -12.97 -5.05 30.02
CA TYR A 29 -12.77 -4.93 28.57
C TYR A 29 -14.05 -5.26 27.79
N ARG A 30 -14.78 -6.33 28.17
CA ARG A 30 -16.09 -6.63 27.57
C ARG A 30 -17.06 -5.46 27.70
N ALA A 31 -17.17 -4.88 28.87
CA ALA A 31 -18.03 -3.73 29.10
C ALA A 31 -17.63 -2.51 28.26
N THR A 32 -16.33 -2.31 28.02
CA THR A 32 -15.83 -1.26 27.12
C THR A 32 -16.24 -1.53 25.69
N VAL A 33 -16.04 -2.75 25.19
CA VAL A 33 -16.43 -3.15 23.82
C VAL A 33 -17.93 -2.98 23.61
N GLU A 34 -18.76 -3.43 24.57
CA GLU A 34 -20.21 -3.25 24.50
C GLU A 34 -20.61 -1.77 24.48
N ALA A 35 -19.98 -0.94 25.30
CA ALA A 35 -20.23 0.50 25.32
C ALA A 35 -19.84 1.18 24.00
N ASP A 36 -18.70 0.81 23.41
CA ASP A 36 -18.22 1.31 22.12
C ASP A 36 -19.16 0.87 20.98
N LEU A 37 -19.59 -0.38 20.97
CA LEU A 37 -20.57 -0.90 20.01
C LEU A 37 -21.90 -0.14 20.13
N ASN A 38 -22.45 0.00 21.34
CA ASN A 38 -23.70 0.71 21.56
C ASN A 38 -23.60 2.17 21.15
N LYS A 39 -22.47 2.84 21.37
CA LYS A 39 -22.20 4.19 20.90
C LYS A 39 -22.20 4.25 19.37
N ARG A 40 -21.56 3.29 18.72
CA ARG A 40 -21.46 3.22 17.26
C ARG A 40 -22.81 2.95 16.60
N LEU A 41 -23.62 2.08 17.17
CA LEU A 41 -24.94 1.70 16.65
C LEU A 41 -26.08 2.63 17.08
N ARG A 42 -25.79 3.77 17.73
CA ARG A 42 -26.81 4.79 18.07
C ARG A 42 -27.64 5.27 16.88
N PRO A 43 -27.05 5.55 15.69
CA PRO A 43 -27.84 5.84 14.51
C PRO A 43 -28.71 4.64 14.13
N GLU A 44 -30.04 4.82 14.10
CA GLU A 44 -31.02 3.76 13.83
C GLU A 44 -30.70 2.95 12.56
N ARG A 45 -30.22 3.65 11.53
CA ARG A 45 -29.86 3.02 10.24
C ARG A 45 -28.66 2.07 10.33
N LEU A 46 -27.74 2.26 11.28
CA LEU A 46 -26.63 1.34 11.49
C LEU A 46 -27.03 0.09 12.27
N GLN A 47 -28.11 0.15 13.06
CA GLN A 47 -28.57 -1.02 13.83
C GLN A 47 -28.93 -2.20 12.94
N GLY A 48 -29.49 -1.94 11.75
CA GLY A 48 -29.87 -2.99 10.80
C GLY A 48 -28.68 -3.78 10.23
N PHE A 49 -27.46 -3.23 10.26
CA PHE A 49 -26.26 -3.93 9.80
C PHE A 49 -25.69 -4.90 10.85
N PHE A 50 -25.98 -4.70 12.12
CA PHE A 50 -25.69 -5.67 13.17
C PHE A 50 -26.89 -6.62 13.33
N ALA A 51 -27.01 -7.56 12.40
CA ALA A 51 -28.18 -8.43 12.27
C ALA A 51 -28.17 -9.54 13.34
N VAL A 52 -28.21 -9.18 14.63
CA VAL A 52 -28.22 -10.08 15.79
C VAL A 52 -29.37 -9.73 16.73
N ASP A 53 -30.22 -10.75 17.06
CA ASP A 53 -31.14 -10.65 18.18
C ASP A 53 -30.36 -10.91 19.47
N LYS A 54 -30.12 -9.87 20.26
CA LYS A 54 -29.32 -9.93 21.49
C LYS A 54 -29.96 -10.81 22.56
N ASP A 55 -31.28 -10.80 22.64
CA ASP A 55 -32.03 -11.58 23.69
C ASP A 55 -32.03 -13.08 23.38
N LYS A 56 -32.14 -13.42 22.10
CA LYS A 56 -32.14 -14.81 21.66
C LYS A 56 -30.74 -15.32 21.28
N LYS A 57 -29.76 -14.43 21.13
CA LYS A 57 -28.43 -14.73 20.60
C LYS A 57 -28.49 -15.51 19.29
N CYS A 58 -29.21 -14.98 18.32
CA CYS A 58 -29.32 -15.57 16.98
C CYS A 58 -29.21 -14.49 15.91
N LEU A 59 -28.83 -14.88 14.67
CA LEU A 59 -28.82 -13.96 13.56
C LEU A 59 -30.26 -13.62 13.14
N THR A 60 -30.44 -12.35 12.73
CA THR A 60 -31.67 -11.87 12.09
C THR A 60 -31.34 -11.50 10.64
N GLU A 61 -32.17 -11.91 9.70
CA GLU A 61 -32.04 -11.48 8.31
C GLU A 61 -32.67 -10.10 8.11
N SER A 62 -32.02 -9.27 7.30
CA SER A 62 -32.48 -7.92 6.95
C SER A 62 -33.84 -7.90 6.24
N ASN A 63 -34.35 -9.06 5.78
CA ASN A 63 -35.61 -9.22 5.06
C ASN A 63 -36.70 -9.90 5.90
N GLY A 64 -36.55 -9.99 7.22
CA GLY A 64 -37.60 -10.54 8.12
C GLY A 64 -37.61 -12.07 8.27
N PHE A 65 -36.67 -12.79 7.68
CA PHE A 65 -36.44 -14.20 7.97
C PHE A 65 -35.51 -14.34 9.19
N VAL A 66 -35.98 -14.95 10.24
CA VAL A 66 -35.20 -15.33 11.42
C VAL A 66 -34.41 -16.57 11.02
N SER A 67 -33.08 -16.44 10.97
CA SER A 67 -32.20 -17.61 10.92
C SER A 67 -32.24 -18.27 12.30
N ASP A 68 -32.56 -19.57 12.39
CA ASP A 68 -32.46 -20.36 13.61
C ASP A 68 -31.01 -20.62 14.05
N LEU A 69 -30.06 -19.80 13.59
CA LEU A 69 -28.64 -19.90 13.88
C LEU A 69 -28.34 -19.25 15.24
N TYR A 70 -28.35 -20.09 16.28
CA TYR A 70 -27.93 -19.66 17.62
C TYR A 70 -26.43 -19.42 17.69
N LEU A 71 -26.06 -18.39 18.43
CA LEU A 71 -24.66 -18.00 18.72
C LEU A 71 -24.25 -18.51 20.09
N THR A 72 -23.03 -19.02 20.20
CA THR A 72 -22.41 -19.18 21.52
C THR A 72 -22.09 -17.81 22.12
N THR A 73 -21.84 -17.74 23.43
CA THR A 73 -21.42 -16.48 24.06
C THR A 73 -20.11 -15.97 23.46
N GLU A 74 -19.17 -16.86 23.14
CA GLU A 74 -17.89 -16.50 22.53
C GLU A 74 -18.08 -15.93 21.11
N GLU A 75 -18.96 -16.53 20.29
CA GLU A 75 -19.27 -16.02 18.94
C GLU A 75 -19.96 -14.64 18.98
N PHE A 76 -20.87 -14.45 19.94
CA PHE A 76 -21.54 -13.18 20.13
C PHE A 76 -20.56 -12.07 20.55
N GLU A 77 -19.71 -12.33 21.56
CA GLU A 77 -18.66 -11.38 21.99
C GLU A 77 -17.66 -11.07 20.87
N ALA A 78 -17.30 -12.05 20.05
CA ALA A 78 -16.43 -11.85 18.90
C ALA A 78 -17.08 -10.95 17.83
N LEU A 79 -18.39 -11.12 17.57
CA LEU A 79 -19.15 -10.22 16.70
C LEU A 79 -19.21 -8.80 17.28
N GLU A 80 -19.49 -8.66 18.57
CA GLU A 80 -19.51 -7.35 19.24
C GLU A 80 -18.14 -6.64 19.09
N PHE A 81 -17.05 -7.35 19.30
CA PHE A 81 -15.70 -6.80 19.12
C PHE A 81 -15.45 -6.36 17.68
N LEU A 82 -15.77 -7.18 16.69
CA LEU A 82 -15.58 -6.82 15.29
C LEU A 82 -16.43 -5.59 14.93
N TYR A 83 -17.71 -5.58 15.25
CA TYR A 83 -18.62 -4.48 14.93
C TYR A 83 -18.33 -3.20 15.71
N ALA A 84 -17.75 -3.29 16.91
CA ALA A 84 -17.32 -2.11 17.65
C ALA A 84 -16.19 -1.36 16.93
N TYR A 85 -15.28 -2.07 16.23
CA TYR A 85 -14.04 -1.50 15.75
C TYR A 85 -13.77 -1.62 14.24
N MET A 86 -14.55 -2.40 13.47
CA MET A 86 -14.32 -2.48 12.02
C MET A 86 -14.55 -1.11 11.32
N PRO A 87 -13.90 -0.82 10.19
CA PRO A 87 -14.22 0.35 9.36
C PRO A 87 -15.71 0.40 8.98
N LEU A 88 -16.25 1.58 8.70
CA LEU A 88 -17.67 1.72 8.36
C LEU A 88 -18.02 0.98 7.06
N ALA A 89 -17.12 0.95 6.09
CA ALA A 89 -17.28 0.13 4.89
C ALA A 89 -17.49 -1.34 5.20
N ASP A 90 -16.76 -1.88 6.18
CA ASP A 90 -16.89 -3.29 6.58
C ASP A 90 -18.24 -3.57 7.26
N VAL A 91 -18.80 -2.59 7.96
CA VAL A 91 -20.16 -2.70 8.52
C VAL A 91 -21.21 -2.75 7.40
N THR A 92 -21.05 -2.01 6.33
CA THR A 92 -22.10 -1.80 5.31
C THR A 92 -21.98 -2.70 4.09
N ASP A 93 -20.77 -3.12 3.74
CA ASP A 93 -20.51 -3.85 2.50
C ASP A 93 -20.46 -5.37 2.69
N TYR A 94 -20.48 -5.86 3.96
CA TYR A 94 -20.45 -7.29 4.28
C TYR A 94 -21.51 -7.65 5.32
N SER A 95 -22.06 -8.86 5.23
CA SER A 95 -23.13 -9.31 6.10
C SER A 95 -22.62 -9.82 7.47
N THR A 96 -23.49 -9.82 8.47
CA THR A 96 -23.19 -10.42 9.78
C THR A 96 -22.86 -11.92 9.68
N ASP A 97 -23.54 -12.64 8.78
CA ASP A 97 -23.26 -14.06 8.51
C ASP A 97 -21.83 -14.27 7.96
N TYR A 98 -21.35 -13.38 7.08
CA TYR A 98 -19.97 -13.39 6.61
C TYR A 98 -18.98 -13.35 7.79
N TYR A 99 -19.18 -12.44 8.74
CA TYR A 99 -18.31 -12.35 9.92
C TYR A 99 -18.43 -13.56 10.83
N LEU A 100 -19.63 -14.09 11.02
CA LEU A 100 -19.84 -15.29 11.84
C LEU A 100 -19.10 -16.52 11.25
N GLN A 101 -19.11 -16.70 9.93
CA GLN A 101 -18.36 -17.77 9.27
C GLN A 101 -16.84 -17.62 9.50
N ASN A 102 -16.33 -16.40 9.42
CA ASN A 102 -14.92 -16.13 9.71
C ASN A 102 -14.55 -16.36 11.18
N ILE A 103 -15.42 -15.97 12.13
CA ILE A 103 -15.26 -16.23 13.57
C ILE A 103 -15.20 -17.73 13.83
N ARG A 104 -16.14 -18.49 13.29
CA ARG A 104 -16.22 -19.96 13.43
C ARG A 104 -14.96 -20.64 12.89
N SER A 105 -14.49 -20.21 11.72
CA SER A 105 -13.24 -20.70 11.15
C SER A 105 -12.05 -20.41 12.06
N SER A 106 -11.97 -19.21 12.64
CA SER A 106 -10.89 -18.82 13.55
C SER A 106 -10.91 -19.62 14.86
N PHE A 107 -12.10 -19.85 15.44
CA PHE A 107 -12.24 -20.65 16.65
C PHE A 107 -11.97 -22.13 16.39
N ALA A 108 -12.36 -22.66 15.21
CA ALA A 108 -12.01 -24.00 14.80
C ALA A 108 -10.49 -24.17 14.68
N ALA A 109 -9.81 -23.23 14.01
CA ALA A 109 -8.37 -23.22 13.89
C ALA A 109 -7.68 -23.18 15.27
N ARG A 110 -8.12 -22.28 16.17
CA ARG A 110 -7.61 -22.20 17.55
C ARG A 110 -7.69 -23.52 18.29
N LYS A 111 -8.84 -24.20 18.17
CA LYS A 111 -9.11 -25.48 18.85
C LYS A 111 -8.31 -26.62 18.23
N GLU A 112 -8.27 -26.69 16.91
CA GLU A 112 -7.73 -27.85 16.19
C GLU A 112 -6.21 -27.83 16.09
N MET A 113 -5.59 -26.65 15.95
CA MET A 113 -4.14 -26.50 15.95
C MET A 113 -3.54 -26.65 17.35
N GLY A 114 -4.27 -26.32 18.42
CA GLY A 114 -3.83 -26.50 19.79
C GLY A 114 -2.68 -25.57 20.23
N TRP A 115 -2.40 -24.51 19.47
CA TRP A 115 -1.37 -23.54 19.84
C TRP A 115 -1.85 -22.65 20.99
N ASN A 116 -0.92 -22.38 21.94
CA ASN A 116 -1.25 -21.56 23.09
C ASN A 116 -1.13 -20.06 22.78
N VAL A 117 -2.13 -19.52 22.09
CA VAL A 117 -2.22 -18.09 21.76
C VAL A 117 -3.00 -17.36 22.86
N PRO A 118 -2.39 -16.37 23.58
CA PRO A 118 -3.11 -15.56 24.54
C PRO A 118 -4.33 -14.87 23.93
N GLU A 119 -5.42 -14.74 24.70
CA GLU A 119 -6.70 -14.17 24.24
C GLU A 119 -6.51 -12.78 23.61
N ARG A 120 -5.74 -11.88 24.25
CA ARG A 120 -5.44 -10.54 23.72
C ARG A 120 -4.76 -10.61 22.34
N ILE A 121 -3.78 -11.49 22.17
CA ILE A 121 -3.06 -11.66 20.91
C ILE A 121 -3.99 -12.24 19.84
N PHE A 122 -4.81 -13.23 20.21
CA PHE A 122 -5.81 -13.80 19.29
C PHE A 122 -6.84 -12.75 18.84
N ARG A 123 -7.40 -11.99 19.77
CA ARG A 123 -8.40 -10.96 19.53
C ARG A 123 -7.96 -9.90 18.54
N HIS A 124 -6.71 -9.44 18.62
CA HIS A 124 -6.21 -8.35 17.79
C HIS A 124 -5.51 -8.80 16.51
N PHE A 125 -4.95 -10.03 16.47
CA PHE A 125 -4.05 -10.45 15.39
C PHE A 125 -4.46 -11.75 14.69
N VAL A 126 -5.52 -12.43 15.11
CA VAL A 126 -6.12 -13.59 14.43
C VAL A 126 -7.55 -13.30 14.02
N LEU A 127 -8.38 -12.87 14.95
CA LEU A 127 -9.82 -12.71 14.77
C LEU A 127 -10.19 -11.71 13.66
N PRO A 128 -9.58 -10.51 13.55
CA PRO A 128 -9.90 -9.55 12.50
C PRO A 128 -9.65 -10.14 11.11
N VAL A 129 -10.61 -9.97 10.20
CA VAL A 129 -10.46 -10.42 8.81
C VAL A 129 -9.53 -9.50 8.05
N ARG A 130 -9.75 -8.19 8.16
CA ARG A 130 -8.99 -7.16 7.47
C ARG A 130 -7.55 -7.07 7.97
N ALA A 131 -6.61 -7.03 7.04
CA ALA A 131 -5.19 -6.80 7.32
C ALA A 131 -4.81 -5.32 7.14
N ASN A 132 -5.27 -4.67 6.06
CA ASN A 132 -4.97 -3.27 5.71
C ASN A 132 -6.16 -2.61 4.98
N ASN A 133 -6.03 -2.32 3.69
CA ASN A 133 -7.02 -1.60 2.87
C ASN A 133 -7.61 -2.47 1.74
N GLU A 134 -7.32 -3.75 1.74
CA GLU A 134 -7.85 -4.73 0.79
C GLU A 134 -9.38 -4.85 0.88
N ASN A 135 -10.02 -5.26 -0.20
CA ASN A 135 -11.39 -5.76 -0.13
C ASN A 135 -11.40 -7.12 0.58
N LEU A 136 -12.41 -7.37 1.40
CA LEU A 136 -12.56 -8.64 2.10
C LEU A 136 -13.22 -9.69 1.19
N ASP A 137 -12.90 -10.97 1.45
CA ASP A 137 -13.45 -12.12 0.75
C ASP A 137 -13.52 -13.36 1.66
N THR A 138 -13.81 -14.51 1.10
CA THR A 138 -13.94 -15.78 1.84
C THR A 138 -12.61 -16.53 2.00
N SER A 139 -11.48 -15.87 1.84
CA SER A 139 -10.13 -16.47 1.89
C SER A 139 -9.87 -17.24 3.18
N ARG A 140 -10.28 -16.73 4.34
CA ARG A 140 -10.05 -17.40 5.62
C ARG A 140 -10.52 -18.85 5.60
N VAL A 141 -11.75 -19.10 5.15
CA VAL A 141 -12.31 -20.45 5.08
C VAL A 141 -11.64 -21.29 3.99
N ALA A 142 -11.35 -20.67 2.84
CA ALA A 142 -10.68 -21.35 1.73
C ALA A 142 -9.24 -21.75 2.09
N PHE A 143 -8.48 -20.82 2.65
CA PHE A 143 -7.08 -21.05 3.03
C PHE A 143 -6.96 -22.04 4.18
N TYR A 144 -7.85 -22.00 5.18
CA TYR A 144 -7.85 -22.98 6.25
C TYR A 144 -7.94 -24.42 5.72
N ARG A 145 -8.79 -24.66 4.72
CA ARG A 145 -8.95 -26.01 4.13
C ARG A 145 -7.66 -26.51 3.45
N GLU A 146 -6.92 -25.64 2.79
CA GLU A 146 -5.68 -26.00 2.11
C GLU A 146 -4.50 -26.10 3.10
N LEU A 147 -4.43 -25.19 4.07
CA LEU A 147 -3.28 -25.06 4.96
C LEU A 147 -3.32 -26.01 6.15
N LYS A 148 -4.51 -26.31 6.68
CA LYS A 148 -4.64 -27.19 7.86
C LYS A 148 -3.84 -28.48 7.72
N PRO A 149 -4.01 -29.31 6.66
CA PRO A 149 -3.27 -30.57 6.53
C PRO A 149 -1.76 -30.37 6.36
N ARG A 150 -1.31 -29.20 5.98
CA ARG A 150 0.12 -28.88 5.80
C ARG A 150 0.81 -28.55 7.12
N VAL A 151 0.11 -27.89 8.04
CA VAL A 151 0.71 -27.41 9.31
C VAL A 151 0.33 -28.25 10.53
N GLU A 152 -0.55 -29.25 10.36
CA GLU A 152 -1.01 -30.11 11.45
C GLU A 152 0.18 -30.87 12.08
N GLY A 153 0.35 -30.74 13.40
CA GLY A 153 1.43 -31.36 14.15
C GLY A 153 2.78 -30.61 14.13
N MET A 154 2.89 -29.52 13.41
CA MET A 154 4.07 -28.65 13.44
C MET A 154 4.09 -27.78 14.69
N ASN A 155 5.27 -27.37 15.16
CA ASN A 155 5.38 -26.24 16.06
C ASN A 155 5.07 -24.93 15.29
N MET A 156 4.78 -23.84 16.01
CA MET A 156 4.27 -22.63 15.39
C MET A 156 5.31 -21.95 14.47
N LYS A 157 6.59 -22.00 14.80
CA LYS A 157 7.65 -21.41 13.96
C LYS A 157 7.81 -22.13 12.62
N ASP A 158 7.81 -23.47 12.64
CA ASP A 158 7.86 -24.26 11.41
C ASP A 158 6.59 -24.07 10.58
N ALA A 159 5.41 -23.94 11.24
CA ALA A 159 4.16 -23.66 10.57
C ALA A 159 4.16 -22.27 9.89
N ILE A 160 4.77 -21.25 10.49
CA ILE A 160 4.93 -19.93 9.86
C ILE A 160 5.73 -20.03 8.56
N LEU A 161 6.87 -20.74 8.58
CA LEU A 161 7.68 -20.95 7.39
C LEU A 161 6.91 -21.73 6.32
N GLU A 162 6.20 -22.81 6.71
CA GLU A 162 5.41 -23.63 5.79
C GLU A 162 4.26 -22.82 5.13
N VAL A 163 3.59 -21.98 5.90
CA VAL A 163 2.55 -21.08 5.34
C VAL A 163 3.16 -20.13 4.32
N ASN A 164 4.34 -19.58 4.58
CA ASN A 164 4.98 -18.66 3.63
C ASN A 164 5.41 -19.37 2.33
N HIS A 165 5.89 -20.61 2.41
CA HIS A 165 6.12 -21.44 1.24
C HIS A 165 4.83 -21.68 0.44
N TRP A 166 3.71 -21.97 1.12
CA TRP A 166 2.42 -22.09 0.44
C TRP A 166 2.00 -20.76 -0.22
N CYS A 167 2.29 -19.62 0.42
CA CYS A 167 2.01 -18.31 -0.18
C CYS A 167 2.79 -18.12 -1.48
N HIS A 168 4.06 -18.54 -1.53
CA HIS A 168 4.88 -18.48 -2.75
C HIS A 168 4.40 -19.41 -3.87
N GLU A 169 3.79 -20.55 -3.55
CA GLU A 169 3.11 -21.38 -4.56
C GLU A 169 1.99 -20.63 -5.30
N LYS A 170 1.38 -19.63 -4.66
CA LYS A 170 0.18 -18.92 -5.17
C LYS A 170 0.50 -17.54 -5.75
N LEU A 171 1.45 -16.81 -5.16
CA LEU A 171 1.68 -15.40 -5.43
C LEU A 171 3.17 -15.07 -5.44
N THR A 172 3.58 -14.19 -6.34
CA THR A 172 4.95 -13.64 -6.39
C THR A 172 4.91 -12.16 -6.75
N TYR A 173 6.01 -11.45 -6.47
CA TYR A 173 6.09 -10.01 -6.64
C TYR A 173 5.97 -9.56 -8.10
N LYS A 174 5.13 -8.53 -8.30
CA LYS A 174 5.08 -7.69 -9.50
C LYS A 174 4.55 -6.30 -9.14
N PRO A 175 5.23 -5.21 -9.53
CA PRO A 175 4.73 -3.86 -9.32
C PRO A 175 3.43 -3.63 -10.10
N SER A 176 2.50 -2.88 -9.51
CA SER A 176 1.18 -2.58 -10.08
C SER A 176 0.63 -1.27 -9.49
N ASP A 177 -0.63 -0.93 -9.77
CA ASP A 177 -1.29 0.24 -9.19
C ASP A 177 -1.47 0.16 -7.66
N ALA A 178 -1.82 1.29 -7.03
CA ALA A 178 -1.89 1.44 -5.58
C ALA A 178 -3.05 0.66 -4.92
N ARG A 179 -4.08 0.21 -5.67
CA ARG A 179 -5.20 -0.56 -5.11
C ARG A 179 -4.73 -1.94 -4.65
N THR A 180 -5.14 -2.36 -3.45
CA THR A 180 -4.84 -3.70 -2.92
C THR A 180 -5.97 -4.68 -3.26
N LEU A 181 -5.64 -5.75 -3.98
CA LEU A 181 -6.57 -6.85 -4.27
C LEU A 181 -6.94 -7.60 -2.98
N SER A 182 -8.12 -8.21 -2.97
CA SER A 182 -8.48 -9.18 -1.94
C SER A 182 -7.57 -10.41 -2.01
N PRO A 183 -7.42 -11.19 -0.92
CA PRO A 183 -6.54 -12.37 -0.93
C PRO A 183 -6.88 -13.39 -2.01
N LEU A 184 -8.16 -13.71 -2.26
CA LEU A 184 -8.55 -14.63 -3.35
C LEU A 184 -8.31 -14.02 -4.74
N SER A 185 -8.48 -12.72 -4.89
CA SER A 185 -8.17 -12.04 -6.16
C SER A 185 -6.68 -11.99 -6.41
N SER A 186 -5.85 -11.80 -5.36
CA SER A 186 -4.39 -11.90 -5.45
C SER A 186 -3.95 -13.30 -5.88
N MET A 187 -4.54 -14.35 -5.31
CA MET A 187 -4.30 -15.73 -5.74
C MET A 187 -4.71 -15.95 -7.21
N ARG A 188 -5.83 -15.37 -7.64
CA ARG A 188 -6.30 -15.43 -9.03
C ARG A 188 -5.37 -14.70 -10.00
N SER A 189 -4.72 -13.63 -9.54
CA SER A 189 -3.67 -12.93 -10.29
C SER A 189 -2.37 -13.71 -10.40
N SER A 190 -1.98 -14.45 -9.37
CA SER A 190 -0.64 -15.04 -9.13
C SER A 190 0.49 -14.00 -9.07
N LEU A 191 0.21 -12.72 -9.20
CA LEU A 191 1.15 -11.61 -9.22
C LEU A 191 0.60 -10.47 -8.35
N GLY A 192 1.43 -9.93 -7.46
CA GLY A 192 1.06 -8.82 -6.58
C GLY A 192 2.26 -7.98 -6.17
N ARG A 193 2.01 -6.74 -5.76
CA ARG A 193 3.04 -5.92 -5.09
C ARG A 193 3.11 -6.29 -3.60
N CYS A 194 4.08 -5.74 -2.88
CA CYS A 194 4.27 -6.02 -1.45
C CYS A 194 3.00 -5.82 -0.59
N GLY A 195 2.11 -4.90 -0.98
CA GLY A 195 0.81 -4.70 -0.32
C GLY A 195 -0.12 -5.91 -0.45
N GLU A 196 -0.23 -6.52 -1.63
CA GLU A 196 -0.98 -7.75 -1.85
C GLU A 196 -0.30 -8.95 -1.18
N GLU A 197 1.02 -9.10 -1.34
CA GLU A 197 1.76 -10.23 -0.76
C GLU A 197 1.63 -10.26 0.76
N SER A 198 1.79 -9.12 1.43
CA SER A 198 1.67 -9.04 2.89
C SER A 198 0.25 -9.25 3.39
N THR A 199 -0.78 -8.71 2.72
CA THR A 199 -2.19 -8.98 3.11
C THR A 199 -2.55 -10.45 2.87
N PHE A 200 -2.06 -11.06 1.80
CA PHE A 200 -2.24 -12.47 1.48
C PHE A 200 -1.60 -13.38 2.55
N ALA A 201 -0.34 -13.11 2.91
CA ALA A 201 0.36 -13.89 3.93
C ALA A 201 -0.26 -13.71 5.33
N VAL A 202 -0.69 -12.50 5.71
CA VAL A 202 -1.44 -12.26 6.95
C VAL A 202 -2.76 -13.05 6.95
N ALA A 203 -3.51 -13.05 5.85
CA ALA A 203 -4.75 -13.80 5.74
C ALA A 203 -4.50 -15.31 5.86
N ALA A 204 -3.44 -15.83 5.24
CA ALA A 204 -3.04 -17.24 5.30
C ALA A 204 -2.65 -17.69 6.71
N LEU A 205 -1.80 -16.92 7.39
CA LEU A 205 -1.38 -17.19 8.77
C LEU A 205 -2.57 -17.17 9.74
N ARG A 206 -3.39 -16.12 9.64
CA ARG A 206 -4.60 -16.00 10.48
C ARG A 206 -5.62 -17.11 10.21
N ALA A 207 -5.69 -17.64 8.98
CA ALA A 207 -6.58 -18.73 8.63
C ALA A 207 -6.31 -20.00 9.44
N VAL A 208 -5.04 -20.30 9.74
CA VAL A 208 -4.65 -21.42 10.59
C VAL A 208 -4.48 -21.06 12.07
N GLY A 209 -4.88 -19.85 12.48
CA GLY A 209 -4.85 -19.42 13.88
C GLY A 209 -3.50 -18.86 14.36
N ILE A 210 -2.56 -18.59 13.47
CA ILE A 210 -1.28 -17.93 13.78
C ILE A 210 -1.52 -16.43 13.81
N PRO A 211 -1.20 -15.73 14.93
CA PRO A 211 -1.30 -14.28 14.97
C PRO A 211 -0.31 -13.63 14.01
N ALA A 212 -0.82 -12.75 13.16
CA ALA A 212 0.00 -12.07 12.16
C ALA A 212 -0.44 -10.63 11.97
N ARG A 213 0.53 -9.77 11.63
CA ARG A 213 0.32 -8.35 11.35
C ARG A 213 1.17 -7.91 10.17
N GLN A 214 0.63 -7.01 9.35
CA GLN A 214 1.41 -6.35 8.32
C GLN A 214 2.29 -5.29 8.98
N VAL A 215 3.58 -5.29 8.66
CA VAL A 215 4.49 -4.19 8.98
C VAL A 215 4.63 -3.32 7.75
N TYR A 216 4.56 -2.02 7.94
CA TYR A 216 4.60 -1.06 6.86
C TYR A 216 5.64 0.03 7.13
N THR A 217 6.60 0.19 6.22
CA THR A 217 7.40 1.40 6.12
C THR A 217 6.79 2.29 5.04
N PRO A 218 6.19 3.43 5.43
CA PRO A 218 5.45 4.25 4.48
C PRO A 218 6.34 4.83 3.39
N ARG A 219 7.60 5.08 3.70
CA ARG A 219 8.64 5.51 2.78
C ARG A 219 10.01 5.11 3.33
N TRP A 220 10.86 4.57 2.47
CA TRP A 220 12.27 4.38 2.80
C TRP A 220 12.99 5.73 2.90
N ALA A 221 13.95 5.83 3.82
CA ALA A 221 14.75 7.04 3.96
C ALA A 221 15.90 7.11 2.94
N HIS A 222 16.45 5.98 2.57
CA HIS A 222 17.66 5.86 1.76
C HIS A 222 17.42 5.62 0.26
N THR A 223 16.19 5.28 -0.12
CA THR A 223 15.76 5.06 -1.52
C THR A 223 14.31 5.48 -1.70
N ASP A 224 13.91 5.77 -2.93
CA ASP A 224 12.55 6.20 -3.21
C ASP A 224 11.67 4.98 -3.44
N ASP A 225 10.94 4.60 -2.44
CA ASP A 225 9.87 3.60 -2.44
C ASP A 225 9.28 3.44 -1.02
N ASN A 226 8.35 2.51 -0.88
CA ASN A 226 7.82 1.99 0.36
C ASN A 226 7.98 0.46 0.41
N HIS A 227 7.64 -0.16 1.53
CA HIS A 227 7.56 -1.62 1.59
C HIS A 227 6.61 -2.09 2.69
N ALA A 228 6.05 -3.27 2.50
CA ALA A 228 5.23 -3.96 3.48
C ALA A 228 5.64 -5.44 3.54
N TRP A 229 5.74 -5.95 4.77
CA TRP A 229 6.04 -7.36 5.04
C TRP A 229 5.21 -7.86 6.22
N VAL A 230 5.51 -8.99 6.78
CA VAL A 230 4.72 -9.61 7.84
C VAL A 230 5.54 -9.87 9.09
N GLU A 231 4.94 -9.61 10.24
CA GLU A 231 5.33 -10.23 11.51
C GLU A 231 4.30 -11.27 11.93
N ALA A 232 4.78 -12.44 12.34
CA ALA A 232 3.99 -13.53 12.89
C ALA A 232 4.43 -13.85 14.33
N TRP A 233 3.45 -14.08 15.21
CA TRP A 233 3.73 -14.37 16.61
C TRP A 233 3.84 -15.87 16.85
N ALA A 234 4.88 -16.29 17.59
CA ALA A 234 5.05 -17.66 18.04
C ALA A 234 5.68 -17.70 19.43
N ASP A 235 5.08 -18.46 20.35
CA ASP A 235 5.65 -18.81 21.65
C ASP A 235 6.07 -17.62 22.53
N GLY A 236 5.45 -16.47 22.37
CA GLY A 236 5.71 -15.27 23.17
C GLY A 236 6.34 -14.11 22.41
N ASP A 237 6.91 -14.36 21.25
CA ASP A 237 7.68 -13.38 20.47
C ASP A 237 7.12 -13.14 19.08
N TRP A 238 7.42 -11.97 18.50
CA TRP A 238 7.14 -11.64 17.11
C TRP A 238 8.36 -11.91 16.23
N TYR A 239 8.13 -12.54 15.09
CA TYR A 239 9.14 -12.87 14.08
C TYR A 239 8.72 -12.28 12.75
N PHE A 240 9.64 -11.62 12.03
CA PHE A 240 9.33 -11.11 10.69
C PHE A 240 9.73 -12.09 9.59
N LEU A 241 9.08 -11.94 8.44
CA LEU A 241 9.34 -12.71 7.22
C LEU A 241 8.94 -11.87 5.99
N GLY A 242 9.62 -12.07 4.87
CA GLY A 242 9.21 -11.59 3.56
C GLY A 242 7.95 -12.31 3.13
N ALA A 243 6.89 -11.55 2.84
CA ALA A 243 5.60 -12.14 2.46
C ALA A 243 5.69 -12.76 1.07
N CYS A 244 5.29 -14.01 0.93
CA CYS A 244 5.42 -14.79 -0.32
C CYS A 244 6.88 -14.94 -0.82
N GLU A 245 7.85 -14.64 0.03
CA GLU A 245 9.29 -14.74 -0.23
C GLU A 245 9.93 -15.60 0.85
N PRO A 246 9.73 -16.95 0.81
CA PRO A 246 10.16 -17.83 1.88
C PRO A 246 11.68 -17.91 2.01
N GLU A 247 12.13 -17.74 3.24
CA GLU A 247 13.51 -17.89 3.67
C GLU A 247 13.67 -19.11 4.61
N PRO A 248 14.87 -19.69 4.74
CA PRO A 248 15.05 -20.88 5.56
C PRO A 248 14.79 -20.69 7.04
N VAL A 249 14.86 -19.46 7.53
CA VAL A 249 14.71 -19.11 8.94
C VAL A 249 13.90 -17.82 9.09
N LEU A 250 13.24 -17.65 10.23
CA LEU A 250 12.53 -16.40 10.57
C LEU A 250 13.53 -15.25 10.82
N ASN A 251 13.06 -14.03 10.74
CA ASN A 251 13.84 -12.79 10.85
C ASN A 251 14.88 -12.63 9.73
N LEU A 252 14.64 -13.28 8.61
CA LEU A 252 15.44 -13.16 7.39
C LEU A 252 14.56 -12.72 6.23
N GLY A 253 15.09 -11.81 5.43
CA GLY A 253 14.51 -11.31 4.19
C GLY A 253 15.51 -10.40 3.49
N TRP A 254 15.36 -10.17 2.18
CA TRP A 254 16.23 -9.27 1.43
C TRP A 254 16.26 -7.86 2.03
N PHE A 255 15.21 -7.49 2.75
CA PHE A 255 15.04 -6.15 3.35
C PHE A 255 15.67 -5.99 4.74
N ASN A 256 16.41 -6.95 5.29
CA ASN A 256 17.10 -6.77 6.58
C ASN A 256 17.97 -5.51 6.59
N SER A 257 18.76 -5.28 5.53
CA SER A 257 19.58 -4.09 5.40
C SER A 257 18.76 -2.80 5.19
N PRO A 258 17.83 -2.71 4.21
CA PRO A 258 16.93 -1.57 4.10
C PRO A 258 16.16 -1.25 5.38
N ALA A 259 15.65 -2.27 6.08
CA ALA A 259 14.89 -2.08 7.32
C ALA A 259 15.75 -1.47 8.44
N SER A 260 17.02 -1.85 8.54
CA SER A 260 17.94 -1.27 9.52
C SER A 260 18.25 0.22 9.27
N ARG A 261 17.94 0.71 8.07
CA ARG A 261 18.02 2.12 7.64
C ARG A 261 16.66 2.82 7.61
N GLY A 262 15.64 2.22 8.22
CA GLY A 262 14.30 2.80 8.32
C GLY A 262 14.24 3.97 9.29
N LEU A 263 13.38 4.94 9.01
CA LEU A 263 13.00 6.00 9.94
C LEU A 263 11.76 5.63 10.73
N LEU A 264 10.76 5.04 10.06
CA LEU A 264 9.50 4.62 10.66
C LEU A 264 9.07 3.26 10.13
N MET A 265 8.60 2.40 11.04
CA MET A 265 7.89 1.16 10.75
C MET A 265 6.73 1.03 11.70
N HIS A 266 5.57 0.82 11.17
CA HIS A 266 4.37 0.79 11.97
C HIS A 266 3.39 -0.28 11.48
N THR A 267 2.41 -0.58 12.33
CA THR A 267 1.25 -1.39 11.97
C THR A 267 -0.01 -0.81 12.60
N ARG A 268 -1.14 -1.01 11.93
CA ARG A 268 -2.46 -0.74 12.48
C ARG A 268 -2.99 -1.98 13.16
N VAL A 269 -3.23 -1.88 14.44
CA VAL A 269 -3.85 -2.93 15.23
C VAL A 269 -5.34 -2.66 15.33
N PHE A 270 -6.14 -3.62 14.95
CA PHE A 270 -7.59 -3.54 14.99
C PHE A 270 -8.09 -3.34 16.43
N GLY A 271 -8.92 -2.34 16.63
CA GLY A 271 -9.55 -2.04 17.90
C GLY A 271 -8.68 -1.26 18.89
N ASN A 272 -9.14 -1.21 20.13
CA ASN A 272 -8.44 -0.55 21.21
C ASN A 272 -7.41 -1.49 21.82
N TYR A 273 -6.16 -1.37 21.35
CA TYR A 273 -5.05 -2.24 21.73
C TYR A 273 -4.27 -1.69 22.92
N ASP A 274 -4.01 -2.52 23.90
CA ASP A 274 -3.32 -2.20 25.17
C ASP A 274 -1.94 -2.88 25.31
N GLY A 275 -1.34 -3.31 24.19
CA GLY A 275 -0.01 -3.93 24.19
C GLY A 275 1.12 -2.99 24.61
N PRO A 276 2.35 -3.56 24.75
CA PRO A 276 3.50 -2.85 25.31
C PRO A 276 4.17 -1.89 24.32
N GLU A 277 3.87 -2.00 23.02
CA GLU A 277 4.52 -1.20 21.98
C GLU A 277 4.16 0.29 22.08
N GLU A 278 5.04 1.17 21.61
CA GLU A 278 4.77 2.63 21.56
C GLU A 278 3.54 2.89 20.66
N LYS A 279 2.51 3.50 21.27
CA LYS A 279 1.33 3.93 20.53
C LYS A 279 1.60 5.25 19.86
N VAL A 280 1.49 5.27 18.55
CA VAL A 280 1.66 6.48 17.73
C VAL A 280 0.36 7.22 17.56
N MET A 281 -0.74 6.48 17.34
CA MET A 281 -2.09 7.02 17.27
C MET A 281 -3.09 6.04 17.89
N VAL A 282 -4.06 6.58 18.62
CA VAL A 282 -5.22 5.85 19.10
C VAL A 282 -6.45 6.47 18.44
N GLY A 283 -7.03 5.73 17.51
CA GLY A 283 -8.28 6.07 16.83
C GLY A 283 -9.49 5.42 17.50
N PRO A 284 -10.69 5.73 17.03
CA PRO A 284 -11.91 5.14 17.56
C PRO A 284 -12.04 3.64 17.23
N ASN A 285 -11.33 3.14 16.22
CA ASN A 285 -11.47 1.80 15.68
C ASN A 285 -10.13 1.09 15.43
N PHE A 286 -8.99 1.72 15.73
CA PHE A 286 -7.66 1.11 15.64
C PHE A 286 -6.67 1.78 16.57
N THR A 287 -5.58 1.07 16.82
CA THR A 287 -4.39 1.62 17.47
C THR A 287 -3.21 1.44 16.51
N GLU A 288 -2.52 2.52 16.19
CA GLU A 288 -1.29 2.46 15.41
C GLU A 288 -0.10 2.39 16.36
N ILE A 289 0.74 1.38 16.18
CA ILE A 289 1.92 1.13 17.00
C ILE A 289 3.20 1.25 16.20
N ASN A 290 4.24 1.74 16.84
CA ASN A 290 5.58 1.89 16.29
C ASN A 290 6.37 0.59 16.50
N LEU A 291 6.95 0.06 15.44
CA LEU A 291 7.72 -1.19 15.43
C LEU A 291 9.19 -0.96 15.06
N ILE A 292 9.61 0.30 14.90
CA ILE A 292 10.95 0.62 14.38
C ILE A 292 12.08 0.03 15.24
N ASP A 293 11.90 -0.11 16.54
CA ASP A 293 12.87 -0.69 17.47
C ASP A 293 13.23 -2.16 17.16
N ASN A 294 12.33 -2.88 16.43
CA ASN A 294 12.59 -4.26 16.02
C ASN A 294 13.60 -4.35 14.86
N TYR A 295 13.86 -3.24 14.17
CA TYR A 295 14.58 -3.24 12.89
C TYR A 295 15.80 -2.33 12.86
N ALA A 296 15.75 -1.16 13.48
CA ALA A 296 16.77 -0.12 13.38
C ALA A 296 17.19 0.40 14.77
N LYS A 297 18.34 1.03 14.82
CA LYS A 297 18.72 1.85 15.99
C LYS A 297 17.89 3.11 15.99
N THR A 298 17.30 3.42 17.13
CA THR A 298 16.35 4.52 17.30
C THR A 298 16.84 5.55 18.30
N ASP A 299 16.25 6.74 18.23
CA ASP A 299 16.34 7.75 19.25
C ASP A 299 14.98 8.46 19.39
N ARG A 300 14.74 9.08 20.55
CA ARG A 300 13.53 9.83 20.84
C ARG A 300 13.83 11.32 20.81
N VAL A 301 12.95 12.07 20.12
CA VAL A 301 12.97 13.53 20.09
C VAL A 301 11.64 14.07 20.61
N ASP A 302 11.69 15.05 21.51
CA ASP A 302 10.53 15.78 22.01
C ASP A 302 10.31 17.06 21.17
N PHE A 303 9.04 17.36 20.86
CA PHE A 303 8.65 18.49 20.03
C PHE A 303 7.75 19.44 20.82
N THR A 304 7.98 20.74 20.68
CA THR A 304 7.13 21.77 21.24
C THR A 304 6.63 22.69 20.12
N VAL A 305 5.33 22.81 19.99
CA VAL A 305 4.67 23.72 19.03
C VAL A 305 4.20 24.96 19.77
N VAL A 306 4.58 26.12 19.26
CA VAL A 306 4.19 27.42 19.81
C VAL A 306 3.61 28.33 18.70
N ASP A 307 2.84 29.33 19.11
CA ASP A 307 2.43 30.42 18.23
C ASP A 307 3.55 31.48 18.08
N GLU A 308 3.27 32.53 17.33
CA GLU A 308 4.18 33.67 17.10
C GLU A 308 4.55 34.44 18.38
N ASN A 309 3.75 34.33 19.42
CA ASN A 309 4.00 34.94 20.73
C ASN A 309 4.77 34.02 21.67
N GLY A 310 5.08 32.79 21.22
CA GLY A 310 5.76 31.78 22.03
C GLY A 310 4.81 31.01 22.97
N SER A 311 3.49 31.16 22.82
CA SER A 311 2.50 30.44 23.64
C SER A 311 2.35 28.98 23.10
N PRO A 312 2.24 27.98 23.98
CA PRO A 312 1.99 26.59 23.57
C PRO A 312 0.70 26.46 22.75
N VAL A 313 0.74 25.61 21.72
CA VAL A 313 -0.41 25.30 20.88
C VAL A 313 -0.90 23.90 21.17
N ASP A 314 -2.02 23.80 21.90
CA ASP A 314 -2.73 22.54 22.16
C ASP A 314 -3.30 21.95 20.88
N SER A 315 -3.32 20.62 20.77
CA SER A 315 -3.95 19.89 19.65
C SER A 315 -3.51 20.40 18.27
N ALA A 316 -2.26 20.86 18.15
CA ALA A 316 -1.64 21.09 16.85
C ALA A 316 -1.32 19.73 16.21
N LEU A 317 -1.61 19.57 14.92
CA LEU A 317 -1.22 18.39 14.17
C LEU A 317 0.24 18.53 13.76
N VAL A 318 1.07 17.56 14.11
CA VAL A 318 2.47 17.48 13.71
C VAL A 318 2.61 16.31 12.75
N ASP A 319 2.83 16.60 11.46
CA ASP A 319 3.16 15.62 10.44
C ASP A 319 4.67 15.37 10.44
N PHE A 320 5.07 14.14 10.70
CA PHE A 320 6.46 13.68 10.59
C PHE A 320 6.68 13.17 9.18
N LYS A 321 7.53 13.88 8.44
CA LYS A 321 7.65 13.69 6.99
C LYS A 321 9.01 13.13 6.63
N ILE A 322 9.01 12.10 5.79
CA ILE A 322 10.20 11.48 5.20
C ILE A 322 10.37 12.02 3.77
N TYR A 323 11.59 12.41 3.40
CA TYR A 323 11.89 12.73 2.01
C TYR A 323 11.91 11.46 1.18
N ASN A 324 11.05 11.43 0.16
CA ASN A 324 10.94 10.29 -0.74
C ASN A 324 10.17 10.74 -1.99
N TYR A 325 10.54 10.29 -3.17
CA TYR A 325 9.96 10.73 -4.45
C TYR A 325 9.90 12.27 -4.59
N ALA A 326 11.01 12.92 -4.26
CA ALA A 326 11.13 14.39 -4.27
C ALA A 326 10.02 15.13 -3.51
N GLU A 327 9.43 14.49 -2.50
CA GLU A 327 8.41 15.03 -1.61
C GLU A 327 8.83 14.85 -0.14
N PHE A 328 8.39 15.73 0.73
CA PHE A 328 8.33 15.47 2.16
C PHE A 328 6.99 14.79 2.48
N TYR A 329 6.96 13.46 2.36
CA TYR A 329 5.78 12.64 2.55
C TYR A 329 5.40 12.56 4.04
N PRO A 330 4.14 12.86 4.43
CA PRO A 330 3.69 12.75 5.82
C PRO A 330 3.52 11.27 6.20
N ALA A 331 4.58 10.68 6.77
CA ALA A 331 4.63 9.27 7.11
C ALA A 331 3.81 8.93 8.37
N LEU A 332 3.71 9.88 9.29
CA LEU A 332 3.01 9.74 10.56
C LEU A 332 2.56 11.11 11.05
N SER A 333 1.43 11.14 11.77
CA SER A 333 0.92 12.38 12.38
C SER A 333 0.61 12.14 13.86
N LYS A 334 0.96 13.11 14.71
CA LYS A 334 0.62 13.13 16.14
C LYS A 334 0.04 14.50 16.49
N TYR A 335 -0.74 14.54 17.57
CA TYR A 335 -1.26 15.79 18.12
C TYR A 335 -0.46 16.23 19.34
N THR A 336 -0.30 17.52 19.52
CA THR A 336 0.27 18.09 20.73
C THR A 336 -0.73 18.05 21.89
N ASP A 337 -0.19 17.96 23.11
CA ASP A 337 -0.96 18.11 24.35
C ASP A 337 -1.25 19.59 24.69
N ALA A 338 -1.90 19.83 25.83
CA ALA A 338 -2.25 21.17 26.31
C ALA A 338 -1.02 22.08 26.57
N GLN A 339 0.19 21.51 26.66
CA GLN A 339 1.46 22.21 26.79
C GLN A 339 2.16 22.38 25.44
N GLY A 340 1.47 22.06 24.34
CA GLY A 340 2.01 22.13 22.97
C GLY A 340 3.06 21.07 22.67
N ARG A 341 3.09 19.95 23.41
CA ARG A 341 4.15 18.93 23.34
C ARG A 341 3.69 17.67 22.66
N THR A 342 4.60 17.05 21.93
CA THR A 342 4.50 15.69 21.43
C THR A 342 5.90 15.08 21.33
N PHE A 343 6.01 13.80 20.97
CA PHE A 343 7.30 13.15 20.76
C PHE A 343 7.22 12.09 19.67
N LEU A 344 8.37 11.67 19.18
CA LEU A 344 8.49 10.54 18.26
C LEU A 344 9.78 9.77 18.56
N THR A 345 9.70 8.44 18.54
CA THR A 345 10.84 7.53 18.44
C THR A 345 11.00 7.12 16.98
N ALA A 346 12.18 7.35 16.39
CA ALA A 346 12.45 7.06 14.98
C ALA A 346 13.89 6.58 14.77
N GLY A 347 14.18 6.02 13.60
CA GLY A 347 15.54 5.68 13.21
C GLY A 347 16.47 6.90 13.15
N MET A 348 17.76 6.69 13.39
CA MET A 348 18.77 7.76 13.58
C MET A 348 19.12 8.45 12.25
N GLY A 349 18.21 9.24 11.70
CA GLY A 349 18.36 9.99 10.44
C GLY A 349 17.54 11.28 10.43
N ASP A 350 17.43 11.90 9.26
CA ASP A 350 16.78 13.20 9.10
C ASP A 350 15.32 13.08 8.65
N MET A 351 14.45 13.85 9.29
CA MET A 351 13.04 14.04 8.93
C MET A 351 12.67 15.52 8.88
N MET A 352 11.50 15.83 8.33
CA MET A 352 10.85 17.13 8.45
C MET A 352 9.67 17.01 9.41
N ALA A 353 9.64 17.78 10.49
CA ALA A 353 8.48 17.92 11.33
C ALA A 353 7.68 19.16 10.88
N TRP A 354 6.43 18.97 10.50
CA TRP A 354 5.53 20.02 9.99
C TRP A 354 4.31 20.14 10.90
N ALA A 355 4.23 21.24 11.65
CA ALA A 355 3.11 21.50 12.56
C ALA A 355 2.07 22.41 11.90
N SER A 356 0.78 22.12 12.13
CA SER A 356 -0.31 22.93 11.60
C SER A 356 -1.49 23.00 12.55
N LYS A 357 -2.18 24.16 12.55
CA LYS A 357 -3.45 24.37 13.25
C LYS A 357 -4.18 25.58 12.69
N ASN A 358 -5.47 25.43 12.35
CA ASN A 358 -6.36 26.52 11.90
C ASN A 358 -5.77 27.32 10.73
N GLY A 359 -5.16 26.68 9.75
CA GLY A 359 -4.54 27.32 8.59
C GLY A 359 -3.11 27.83 8.81
N LYS A 360 -2.68 28.06 10.07
CA LYS A 360 -1.30 28.39 10.40
C LYS A 360 -0.43 27.14 10.40
N TYR A 361 0.82 27.26 9.99
CA TYR A 361 1.77 26.16 9.98
C TYR A 361 3.22 26.62 10.23
N GLY A 362 4.07 25.67 10.51
CA GLY A 362 5.51 25.85 10.61
C GLY A 362 6.21 24.52 10.51
N TYR A 363 7.51 24.52 10.23
CA TYR A 363 8.26 23.29 10.06
C TYR A 363 9.69 23.43 10.54
N SER A 364 10.30 22.31 10.84
CA SER A 364 11.72 22.22 11.18
C SER A 364 12.27 20.88 10.70
N LYS A 365 13.50 20.91 10.17
CA LYS A 365 14.27 19.66 10.01
C LYS A 365 14.61 19.14 11.40
N VAL A 366 14.54 17.84 11.59
CA VAL A 366 14.98 17.13 12.81
C VAL A 366 15.96 16.03 12.42
N SER A 367 17.02 15.87 13.20
CA SER A 367 18.06 14.85 13.04
C SER A 367 18.05 13.92 14.25
N PHE A 368 17.35 12.77 14.14
CA PHE A 368 17.32 11.76 15.19
C PHE A 368 18.73 11.20 15.43
N GLY A 369 19.09 11.01 16.70
CA GLY A 369 20.46 10.68 17.11
C GLY A 369 21.36 11.88 17.33
N LYS A 370 20.85 13.12 17.12
CA LYS A 370 21.57 14.38 17.37
C LYS A 370 20.72 15.37 18.14
N ASP A 371 19.48 15.57 17.71
CA ASP A 371 18.53 16.47 18.35
C ASP A 371 17.79 15.71 19.46
N THR A 372 17.56 16.35 20.60
CA THR A 372 16.75 15.83 21.70
C THR A 372 15.43 16.59 21.85
N GLU A 373 15.41 17.85 21.43
CA GLU A 373 14.25 18.73 21.47
C GLU A 373 14.17 19.58 20.20
N VAL A 374 12.98 19.77 19.67
CA VAL A 374 12.71 20.63 18.51
C VAL A 374 11.52 21.52 18.80
N LYS A 375 11.71 22.84 18.60
CA LYS A 375 10.65 23.84 18.75
C LYS A 375 10.17 24.29 17.37
N ILE A 376 8.86 24.24 17.14
CA ILE A 376 8.23 24.66 15.88
C ILE A 376 7.29 25.84 16.18
N THR A 377 7.48 26.96 15.49
CA THR A 377 6.58 28.10 15.58
C THR A 377 5.63 28.08 14.38
N ILE A 378 4.33 28.04 14.64
CA ILE A 378 3.32 28.15 13.57
C ILE A 378 2.93 29.60 13.32
N SER A 379 2.82 29.95 12.02
CA SER A 379 2.51 31.30 11.55
C SER A 379 1.64 31.26 10.30
N ASP A 380 1.05 32.39 9.93
CA ASP A 380 0.43 32.63 8.62
C ASP A 380 1.35 33.42 7.68
N GLN A 381 2.54 33.82 8.17
CA GLN A 381 3.56 34.53 7.38
C GLN A 381 4.75 33.64 7.09
N HIS A 382 5.05 33.42 5.81
CA HIS A 382 6.11 32.53 5.36
C HIS A 382 7.02 33.21 4.34
N SER A 383 8.30 32.84 4.37
CA SER A 383 9.26 33.29 3.34
C SER A 383 9.10 32.45 2.08
N PHE A 384 9.15 33.11 0.94
CA PHE A 384 9.20 32.48 -0.39
C PHE A 384 10.65 32.26 -0.89
N ASP A 385 11.65 32.57 -0.06
CA ASP A 385 13.03 32.32 -0.40
C ASP A 385 13.31 30.81 -0.45
N PRO A 386 14.06 30.33 -1.44
CA PRO A 386 14.46 28.93 -1.50
C PRO A 386 15.33 28.53 -0.30
N GLN A 387 14.98 27.41 0.31
CA GLN A 387 15.71 26.83 1.43
C GLN A 387 16.38 25.54 0.98
N SER A 388 17.70 25.47 1.12
CA SER A 388 18.48 24.28 0.78
C SER A 388 18.93 23.56 2.05
N MET A 389 18.83 22.23 2.04
CA MET A 389 19.24 21.38 3.16
C MET A 389 19.72 20.01 2.67
N MET A 390 20.57 19.38 3.46
CA MET A 390 20.93 17.98 3.26
C MET A 390 20.01 17.10 4.11
N ILE A 391 19.43 16.07 3.53
CA ILE A 391 18.67 15.02 4.21
C ILE A 391 19.51 13.76 4.22
N VAL A 392 19.80 13.23 5.41
CA VAL A 392 20.68 12.08 5.62
C VAL A 392 19.86 10.92 6.19
N PRO A 393 19.85 9.74 5.54
CA PRO A 393 19.15 8.56 6.04
C PRO A 393 19.89 7.95 7.24
N PRO A 394 19.22 7.07 8.04
CA PRO A 394 19.88 6.30 9.08
C PRO A 394 21.04 5.45 8.53
N PRO A 395 22.11 5.23 9.33
CA PRO A 395 23.18 4.32 8.98
C PRO A 395 22.65 2.86 9.00
N GLU A 396 23.30 2.01 8.22
CA GLU A 396 23.00 0.60 8.22
C GLU A 396 23.48 -0.09 9.51
N THR A 397 22.61 -0.89 10.12
CA THR A 397 22.89 -1.62 11.38
C THR A 397 22.29 -3.03 11.35
N ALA A 398 22.08 -3.60 10.16
CA ALA A 398 21.43 -4.89 9.99
C ALA A 398 22.09 -6.02 10.79
N ASN A 399 21.24 -6.83 11.43
CA ASN A 399 21.60 -8.13 11.97
C ASN A 399 20.97 -9.20 11.08
N ILE A 400 21.79 -10.05 10.46
CA ILE A 400 21.35 -11.07 9.51
C ILE A 400 21.53 -12.44 10.19
N PRO A 401 20.47 -13.23 10.33
CA PRO A 401 20.57 -14.59 10.87
C PRO A 401 21.47 -15.47 10.03
N GLU A 402 22.22 -16.36 10.67
CA GLU A 402 23.01 -17.35 9.99
C GLU A 402 22.13 -18.45 9.37
N VAL A 403 22.45 -18.84 8.16
CA VAL A 403 21.80 -19.91 7.40
C VAL A 403 22.86 -20.92 6.97
N THR A 404 22.62 -22.21 7.26
CA THR A 404 23.54 -23.23 6.78
C THR A 404 23.40 -23.49 5.28
N PRO A 405 24.43 -23.98 4.59
CA PRO A 405 24.32 -24.34 3.18
C PRO A 405 23.21 -25.35 2.89
N GLU A 406 22.96 -26.30 3.79
CA GLU A 406 21.89 -27.29 3.66
C GLU A 406 20.50 -26.65 3.75
N GLN A 407 20.29 -25.71 4.70
CA GLN A 407 19.05 -24.95 4.81
C GLN A 407 18.80 -24.12 3.55
N ARG A 408 19.82 -23.44 3.04
CA ARG A 408 19.71 -22.66 1.79
C ARG A 408 19.35 -23.56 0.61
N ALA A 409 20.07 -24.67 0.43
CA ALA A 409 19.82 -25.60 -0.67
C ALA A 409 18.41 -26.20 -0.63
N GLU A 410 17.88 -26.52 0.54
CA GLU A 410 16.50 -27.02 0.68
C GLU A 410 15.47 -25.92 0.36
N ASN A 411 15.72 -24.69 0.82
CA ASN A 411 14.85 -23.56 0.49
C ASN A 411 14.81 -23.30 -1.03
N ASP A 412 15.97 -23.29 -1.68
CA ASP A 412 16.08 -23.08 -3.13
C ASP A 412 15.38 -24.21 -3.92
N ARG A 413 15.51 -25.45 -3.45
CA ARG A 413 14.79 -26.59 -4.03
C ARG A 413 13.27 -26.40 -3.92
N ARG A 414 12.76 -26.00 -2.76
CA ARG A 414 11.34 -25.72 -2.53
C ARG A 414 10.87 -24.58 -3.41
N PHE A 415 11.64 -23.51 -3.46
CA PHE A 415 11.35 -22.32 -4.28
C PHE A 415 11.13 -22.69 -5.76
N ALA A 416 12.02 -23.52 -6.33
CA ALA A 416 11.89 -23.99 -7.70
C ALA A 416 10.62 -24.86 -7.92
N GLN A 417 10.27 -25.71 -6.93
CA GLN A 417 9.04 -26.50 -6.97
C GLN A 417 7.78 -25.61 -6.91
N GLU A 418 7.74 -24.64 -6.02
CA GLU A 418 6.65 -23.68 -5.84
C GLU A 418 6.43 -22.83 -7.08
N ASP A 419 7.52 -22.38 -7.70
CA ASP A 419 7.48 -21.72 -9.00
C ASP A 419 6.82 -22.59 -10.08
N SER A 420 7.13 -23.90 -10.09
CA SER A 420 6.53 -24.80 -11.06
C SER A 420 5.03 -24.95 -10.84
N ILE A 421 4.57 -25.00 -9.58
CA ILE A 421 3.15 -25.06 -9.21
C ILE A 421 2.44 -23.78 -9.69
N ARG A 422 3.00 -22.61 -9.38
CA ARG A 422 2.42 -21.32 -9.80
C ARG A 422 2.38 -21.18 -11.33
N LYS A 423 3.46 -21.53 -12.01
CA LYS A 423 3.52 -21.49 -13.49
C LYS A 423 2.52 -22.44 -14.13
N ALA A 424 2.29 -23.62 -13.55
CA ALA A 424 1.27 -24.55 -14.03
C ALA A 424 -0.14 -23.95 -13.91
N TYR A 425 -0.43 -23.22 -12.83
CA TYR A 425 -1.69 -22.49 -12.70
C TYR A 425 -1.77 -21.33 -13.70
N MET A 426 -0.72 -20.51 -13.82
CA MET A 426 -0.70 -19.40 -14.79
C MET A 426 -0.81 -19.88 -16.25
N ALA A 427 -0.38 -21.11 -16.55
CA ALA A 427 -0.54 -21.72 -17.88
C ALA A 427 -2.02 -22.00 -18.24
N THR A 428 -2.94 -21.94 -17.29
CA THR A 428 -4.40 -22.01 -17.54
C THR A 428 -4.99 -20.67 -17.96
N PHE A 429 -4.25 -19.56 -17.82
CA PHE A 429 -4.71 -18.23 -18.21
C PHE A 429 -4.81 -18.11 -19.72
N PHE A 430 -5.62 -17.15 -20.16
CA PHE A 430 -5.77 -16.91 -21.60
C PHE A 430 -4.46 -16.38 -22.21
N VAL A 431 -4.03 -17.04 -23.29
CA VAL A 431 -2.86 -16.58 -24.05
C VAL A 431 -3.32 -15.60 -25.12
N THR A 432 -2.75 -14.38 -25.12
CA THR A 432 -3.14 -13.34 -26.08
C THR A 432 -2.87 -13.76 -27.52
N ASP A 433 -3.84 -13.52 -28.41
CA ASP A 433 -3.73 -13.70 -29.87
C ASP A 433 -3.38 -12.39 -30.59
N SER A 434 -2.94 -11.36 -29.88
CA SER A 434 -2.67 -10.00 -30.36
C SER A 434 -3.89 -9.17 -30.78
N SER A 435 -5.09 -9.75 -30.84
CA SER A 435 -6.33 -9.00 -31.01
C SER A 435 -6.65 -8.14 -29.79
N GLU A 436 -7.52 -7.15 -29.92
CA GLU A 436 -7.99 -6.34 -28.81
C GLU A 436 -8.71 -7.21 -27.76
N LYS A 437 -9.59 -8.11 -28.21
CA LYS A 437 -10.26 -9.09 -27.35
C LYS A 437 -9.25 -9.97 -26.63
N GLY A 438 -8.25 -10.50 -27.34
CA GLY A 438 -7.22 -11.37 -26.75
C GLY A 438 -6.38 -10.66 -25.70
N ARG A 439 -6.04 -9.38 -25.91
CA ARG A 439 -5.34 -8.58 -24.88
C ARG A 439 -6.19 -8.38 -23.62
N LEU A 440 -7.47 -8.03 -23.78
CA LEU A 440 -8.38 -7.87 -22.63
C LEU A 440 -8.54 -9.16 -21.82
N LEU A 441 -8.67 -10.31 -22.50
CA LEU A 441 -8.72 -11.62 -21.85
C LEU A 441 -7.41 -11.94 -21.12
N ALA A 442 -6.27 -11.62 -21.69
CA ALA A 442 -4.97 -11.83 -21.04
C ALA A 442 -4.80 -10.98 -19.77
N PHE A 443 -5.31 -9.73 -19.75
CA PHE A 443 -5.27 -8.89 -18.53
C PHE A 443 -6.15 -9.42 -17.39
N SER A 444 -7.16 -10.24 -17.69
CA SER A 444 -8.05 -10.79 -16.65
C SER A 444 -7.45 -11.95 -15.86
N ALA A 445 -6.27 -12.45 -16.25
CA ALA A 445 -5.57 -13.57 -15.58
C ALA A 445 -6.52 -14.74 -15.31
N GLY A 446 -6.64 -15.24 -14.08
CA GLY A 446 -7.55 -16.31 -13.69
C GLY A 446 -9.05 -15.95 -13.69
N ASN A 447 -9.43 -14.74 -14.08
CA ASN A 447 -10.84 -14.31 -14.25
C ASN A 447 -11.31 -14.38 -15.71
N HIS A 448 -10.49 -14.92 -16.60
CA HIS A 448 -10.73 -14.88 -18.06
C HIS A 448 -12.05 -15.52 -18.48
N GLU A 449 -12.50 -16.59 -17.81
CA GLU A 449 -13.77 -17.26 -18.13
C GLU A 449 -14.99 -16.33 -17.93
N VAL A 450 -14.97 -15.48 -16.88
CA VAL A 450 -16.04 -14.50 -16.62
C VAL A 450 -16.06 -13.46 -17.73
N ILE A 451 -14.90 -12.96 -18.14
CA ILE A 451 -14.77 -11.93 -19.20
C ILE A 451 -15.13 -12.53 -20.56
N GLU A 452 -14.65 -13.74 -20.84
CA GLU A 452 -14.96 -14.44 -22.10
C GLU A 452 -16.46 -14.66 -22.26
N LYS A 453 -17.11 -15.19 -21.20
CA LYS A 453 -18.55 -15.40 -21.19
C LYS A 453 -19.34 -14.12 -21.33
N PHE A 454 -18.88 -13.03 -20.72
CA PHE A 454 -19.50 -11.71 -20.90
C PHE A 454 -19.41 -11.24 -22.36
N LEU A 455 -18.26 -11.39 -23.01
CA LEU A 455 -18.07 -11.02 -24.42
C LEU A 455 -18.82 -11.93 -25.41
N GLU A 456 -19.04 -13.19 -25.04
CA GLU A 456 -19.90 -14.10 -25.82
C GLU A 456 -21.37 -13.66 -25.82
N ASP A 457 -21.85 -13.26 -24.63
CA ASP A 457 -23.24 -12.81 -24.45
C ASP A 457 -23.47 -11.41 -25.01
N HIS A 458 -22.42 -10.57 -25.09
CA HIS A 458 -22.44 -9.18 -25.54
C HIS A 458 -21.34 -8.90 -26.58
N PRO A 459 -21.48 -9.41 -27.84
CA PRO A 459 -20.43 -9.31 -28.88
C PRO A 459 -20.42 -7.98 -29.59
N ASP A 460 -20.56 -6.86 -28.90
CA ASP A 460 -20.66 -5.52 -29.50
C ASP A 460 -19.56 -4.57 -28.98
N ALA A 461 -19.50 -3.36 -29.58
CA ALA A 461 -18.51 -2.35 -29.26
C ALA A 461 -18.67 -1.83 -27.81
N ARG A 462 -19.90 -1.80 -27.26
CA ARG A 462 -20.18 -1.30 -25.91
C ARG A 462 -19.54 -2.19 -24.86
N ALA A 463 -19.59 -3.51 -25.04
CA ALA A 463 -18.94 -4.47 -24.14
C ALA A 463 -17.41 -4.28 -24.14
N LEU A 464 -16.80 -4.10 -25.32
CA LEU A 464 -15.36 -3.83 -25.43
C LEU A 464 -14.98 -2.50 -24.77
N GLU A 465 -15.75 -1.44 -24.96
CA GLU A 465 -15.49 -0.13 -24.32
C GLU A 465 -15.64 -0.20 -22.79
N LEU A 466 -16.58 -0.98 -22.28
CA LEU A 466 -16.70 -1.23 -20.84
C LEU A 466 -15.41 -1.89 -20.32
N LEU A 467 -14.96 -2.96 -20.92
CA LEU A 467 -13.75 -3.67 -20.48
C LEU A 467 -12.48 -2.80 -20.59
N LYS A 468 -12.35 -1.98 -21.63
CA LYS A 468 -11.24 -1.00 -21.75
C LYS A 468 -11.25 0.05 -20.67
N SER A 469 -12.40 0.36 -20.09
CA SER A 469 -12.54 1.34 -19.02
C SER A 469 -12.09 0.81 -17.64
N LEU A 470 -11.88 -0.50 -17.51
CA LEU A 470 -11.45 -1.17 -16.29
C LEU A 470 -9.93 -1.16 -16.18
N SER A 471 -9.43 -1.04 -14.94
CA SER A 471 -8.02 -1.29 -14.65
C SER A 471 -7.67 -2.78 -14.79
N ASN A 472 -6.38 -3.10 -14.87
CA ASN A 472 -5.94 -4.50 -14.90
C ASN A 472 -6.41 -5.26 -13.66
N LYS A 473 -6.40 -4.62 -12.48
CA LYS A 473 -6.90 -5.23 -11.24
C LYS A 473 -8.42 -5.42 -11.25
N ASP A 474 -9.16 -4.48 -11.84
CA ASP A 474 -10.60 -4.67 -12.01
C ASP A 474 -10.91 -5.84 -12.96
N MET A 475 -10.13 -6.04 -14.00
CA MET A 475 -10.27 -7.20 -14.89
C MET A 475 -10.08 -8.53 -14.15
N ILE A 476 -9.25 -8.57 -13.10
CA ILE A 476 -8.96 -9.76 -12.30
C ILE A 476 -10.09 -10.05 -11.29
N ASP A 477 -10.77 -9.03 -10.76
CA ASP A 477 -11.72 -9.21 -9.65
C ASP A 477 -13.18 -8.82 -9.98
N VAL A 478 -13.45 -8.22 -11.14
CA VAL A 478 -14.82 -7.89 -11.55
C VAL A 478 -15.68 -9.15 -11.71
N THR A 479 -16.90 -9.06 -11.20
CA THR A 479 -17.89 -10.13 -11.32
C THR A 479 -18.80 -9.93 -12.53
N ARG A 480 -19.44 -11.00 -12.97
CA ARG A 480 -20.45 -10.93 -14.04
C ARG A 480 -21.57 -9.93 -13.70
N THR A 481 -22.04 -9.91 -12.47
CA THR A 481 -23.10 -8.99 -12.00
C THR A 481 -22.72 -7.53 -12.20
N ILE A 482 -21.47 -7.16 -11.91
CA ILE A 482 -20.97 -5.80 -12.08
C ILE A 482 -20.86 -5.42 -13.56
N LEU A 483 -20.39 -6.35 -14.40
CA LEU A 483 -20.31 -6.13 -15.85
C LEU A 483 -21.71 -5.93 -16.46
N ASP A 484 -22.68 -6.78 -16.11
CA ASP A 484 -24.06 -6.66 -16.58
C ASP A 484 -24.72 -5.37 -16.10
N ASP A 485 -24.50 -4.98 -14.83
CA ASP A 485 -24.99 -3.71 -14.28
C ASP A 485 -24.49 -2.50 -15.08
N SER A 486 -23.20 -2.46 -15.37
CA SER A 486 -22.60 -1.36 -16.14
C SER A 486 -22.97 -1.40 -17.63
N TYR A 487 -23.05 -2.58 -18.24
CA TYR A 487 -23.41 -2.75 -19.64
C TYR A 487 -24.86 -2.31 -19.91
N ASN A 488 -25.78 -2.69 -19.04
CA ASN A 488 -27.21 -2.41 -19.19
C ASN A 488 -27.61 -0.98 -18.79
N ALA A 489 -26.75 -0.24 -18.12
CA ALA A 489 -27.02 1.14 -17.75
C ALA A 489 -27.10 2.05 -18.98
N SER A 490 -27.93 3.09 -18.90
CA SER A 490 -28.13 4.04 -19.99
C SER A 490 -27.12 5.18 -20.03
N ASP A 491 -26.22 5.25 -19.05
CA ASP A 491 -25.21 6.30 -18.92
C ASP A 491 -24.07 6.18 -19.94
N ALA A 492 -23.41 7.30 -20.20
CA ALA A 492 -22.26 7.36 -21.11
C ALA A 492 -20.97 6.83 -20.44
N ILE A 493 -20.86 6.92 -19.11
CA ILE A 493 -19.68 6.46 -18.38
C ILE A 493 -19.87 5.00 -17.97
N LEU A 494 -19.23 4.12 -18.71
CA LEU A 494 -19.37 2.67 -18.51
C LEU A 494 -18.64 2.16 -17.27
N CYS A 495 -17.48 2.74 -16.93
CA CYS A 495 -16.65 2.30 -15.82
C CYS A 495 -17.44 2.28 -14.48
N PRO A 496 -17.55 1.12 -13.82
CA PRO A 496 -18.25 1.04 -12.53
C PRO A 496 -17.45 1.66 -11.39
N ARG A 497 -16.14 1.78 -11.52
CA ARG A 497 -15.24 2.26 -10.47
C ARG A 497 -15.14 3.78 -10.46
N VAL A 498 -15.14 4.34 -9.27
CA VAL A 498 -14.86 5.76 -9.05
C VAL A 498 -13.45 5.94 -8.50
N GLU A 499 -13.06 5.16 -7.50
CA GLU A 499 -11.72 5.19 -6.89
C GLU A 499 -11.27 3.77 -6.45
N ASN A 500 -11.26 3.45 -5.15
CA ASN A 500 -10.82 2.15 -4.62
C ASN A 500 -11.90 1.46 -3.77
N GLU A 501 -13.17 1.84 -3.97
CA GLU A 501 -14.32 1.27 -3.26
C GLU A 501 -14.56 -0.20 -3.63
N PHE A 502 -15.27 -0.91 -2.77
CA PHE A 502 -15.84 -2.21 -3.11
C PHE A 502 -16.85 -2.05 -4.25
N LEU A 503 -16.63 -2.78 -5.37
CA LEU A 503 -17.55 -2.72 -6.51
C LEU A 503 -18.90 -3.35 -6.15
N SER A 504 -19.96 -2.61 -6.41
CA SER A 504 -21.34 -3.02 -6.22
C SER A 504 -22.18 -2.68 -7.46
N PRO A 505 -23.30 -3.38 -7.72
CA PRO A 505 -24.18 -3.09 -8.85
C PRO A 505 -25.02 -1.84 -8.59
N TYR A 506 -24.36 -0.70 -8.36
CA TYR A 506 -25.01 0.53 -7.91
C TYR A 506 -25.88 1.20 -8.98
N LYS A 507 -25.59 0.96 -10.27
CA LYS A 507 -26.34 1.63 -11.36
C LYS A 507 -27.77 1.14 -11.41
N SER A 508 -28.00 -0.15 -11.43
CA SER A 508 -29.34 -0.74 -11.36
C SER A 508 -30.03 -0.48 -10.01
N PHE A 509 -29.26 -0.52 -8.92
CA PHE A 509 -29.76 -0.22 -7.59
C PHE A 509 -30.37 1.18 -7.53
N PHE A 510 -29.62 2.23 -7.93
CA PHE A 510 -30.16 3.60 -7.93
C PHE A 510 -31.23 3.81 -8.98
N ALA A 511 -31.10 3.21 -10.16
CA ALA A 511 -32.15 3.28 -11.17
C ALA A 511 -33.50 2.71 -10.67
N GLY A 512 -33.44 1.63 -9.88
CA GLY A 512 -34.66 1.06 -9.24
C GLY A 512 -35.26 1.92 -8.15
N LEU A 513 -34.56 2.88 -7.62
CA LEU A 513 -35.08 3.85 -6.63
C LEU A 513 -35.73 5.08 -7.27
N PHE A 514 -35.49 5.35 -8.54
CA PHE A 514 -36.09 6.49 -9.22
C PHE A 514 -37.61 6.31 -9.34
N GLY A 515 -38.35 7.30 -8.86
CA GLY A 515 -39.81 7.31 -8.82
C GLY A 515 -40.45 6.63 -7.59
N THR A 516 -39.64 5.92 -6.77
CA THR A 516 -40.13 5.32 -5.52
C THR A 516 -39.50 5.93 -4.25
N GLY A 517 -38.24 6.33 -4.32
CA GLY A 517 -37.47 6.90 -3.20
C GLY A 517 -36.62 8.10 -3.60
N LEU A 518 -36.32 8.25 -4.90
CA LEU A 518 -35.54 9.36 -5.45
C LEU A 518 -36.28 9.96 -6.66
N SER A 519 -36.30 11.31 -6.76
CA SER A 519 -36.81 12.01 -7.95
C SER A 519 -35.69 12.14 -8.99
N LYS A 520 -35.80 11.44 -10.10
CA LYS A 520 -34.80 11.52 -11.18
C LYS A 520 -34.77 12.92 -11.78
N GLU A 521 -35.93 13.54 -12.04
CA GLU A 521 -36.01 14.87 -12.63
C GLU A 521 -35.35 15.94 -11.75
N GLU A 522 -35.57 15.89 -10.44
CA GLU A 522 -35.01 16.83 -9.49
C GLU A 522 -33.51 16.65 -9.35
N LEU A 523 -33.05 15.41 -9.17
CA LEU A 523 -31.64 15.09 -8.92
C LEU A 523 -30.75 15.14 -10.18
N SER A 524 -31.34 15.14 -11.39
CA SER A 524 -30.57 15.37 -12.63
C SER A 524 -30.05 16.81 -12.76
N VAL A 525 -30.46 17.71 -11.90
CA VAL A 525 -29.88 19.06 -11.78
C VAL A 525 -28.72 19.01 -10.77
N PRO A 526 -27.47 19.28 -11.18
CA PRO A 526 -26.27 19.05 -10.32
C PRO A 526 -26.36 19.78 -8.96
N SER A 527 -26.85 21.00 -8.93
CA SER A 527 -27.01 21.77 -7.67
C SER A 527 -28.01 21.14 -6.70
N ASN A 528 -29.06 20.50 -7.21
CA ASN A 528 -30.04 19.79 -6.38
C ASN A 528 -29.45 18.50 -5.86
N LEU A 529 -28.68 17.76 -6.69
CA LEU A 529 -27.98 16.56 -6.28
C LEU A 529 -26.97 16.86 -5.17
N ILE A 530 -26.16 17.91 -5.31
CA ILE A 530 -25.20 18.33 -4.29
C ILE A 530 -25.91 18.61 -2.97
N ARG A 531 -26.99 19.41 -3.01
CA ARG A 531 -27.79 19.72 -1.82
C ARG A 531 -28.40 18.47 -1.20
N TRP A 532 -28.97 17.60 -2.02
CA TRP A 532 -29.54 16.35 -1.53
C TRP A 532 -28.49 15.45 -0.82
N VAL A 533 -27.27 15.36 -1.37
CA VAL A 533 -26.16 14.63 -0.73
C VAL A 533 -25.76 15.30 0.59
N GLN A 534 -25.66 16.65 0.62
CA GLN A 534 -25.39 17.40 1.86
C GLN A 534 -26.43 17.12 2.95
N ASP A 535 -27.72 17.13 2.59
CA ASP A 535 -28.83 17.00 3.54
C ASP A 535 -29.06 15.54 3.96
N SER A 536 -28.73 14.57 3.10
CA SER A 536 -29.06 13.15 3.29
C SER A 536 -27.94 12.32 3.86
N ILE A 537 -26.66 12.73 3.72
CA ILE A 537 -25.49 11.96 4.14
C ILE A 537 -24.76 12.68 5.27
N THR A 538 -24.77 12.07 6.45
CA THR A 538 -23.99 12.56 7.60
C THR A 538 -22.51 12.25 7.38
N VAL A 539 -21.68 13.30 7.33
CA VAL A 539 -20.24 13.13 7.12
C VAL A 539 -19.51 12.98 8.44
N LEU A 540 -18.83 11.85 8.60
CA LEU A 540 -17.93 11.59 9.72
C LEU A 540 -16.57 12.22 9.44
N ARG A 541 -16.18 13.18 10.29
CA ARG A 541 -14.95 13.97 10.12
C ARG A 541 -13.92 13.66 11.22
N ASP A 542 -13.88 12.43 11.72
CA ASP A 542 -12.86 12.04 12.69
C ASP A 542 -11.55 11.73 11.95
N PRO A 543 -10.54 12.61 12.05
CA PRO A 543 -9.27 12.39 11.34
C PRO A 543 -8.46 11.22 11.91
N LYS A 544 -8.88 10.68 13.06
CA LYS A 544 -8.26 9.52 13.71
C LYS A 544 -8.98 8.21 13.38
N ALA A 545 -10.06 8.23 12.60
CA ALA A 545 -10.74 7.01 12.21
C ALA A 545 -10.00 6.28 11.08
N TRP A 546 -9.88 4.96 11.20
CA TRP A 546 -9.45 4.15 10.07
C TRP A 546 -10.59 4.06 9.07
N SER A 547 -10.41 4.72 7.94
CA SER A 547 -11.38 4.83 6.87
C SER A 547 -10.98 3.94 5.69
N ILE A 548 -11.97 3.20 5.19
CA ILE A 548 -11.91 2.40 3.96
C ILE A 548 -13.04 2.90 3.06
N PRO A 549 -12.81 3.07 1.74
CA PRO A 549 -13.84 3.52 0.84
C PRO A 549 -15.08 2.61 0.85
N MET A 550 -16.24 3.17 1.17
CA MET A 550 -17.52 2.46 1.16
C MET A 550 -18.06 2.32 -0.26
N SER A 551 -18.79 1.24 -0.52
CA SER A 551 -19.57 1.15 -1.75
C SER A 551 -20.66 2.25 -1.81
N PRO A 552 -21.06 2.70 -3.00
CA PRO A 552 -22.14 3.68 -3.14
C PRO A 552 -23.45 3.20 -2.51
N ILE A 553 -23.75 1.90 -2.58
CA ILE A 553 -24.95 1.30 -1.95
C ILE A 553 -24.84 1.38 -0.43
N GLY A 554 -23.67 1.05 0.13
CA GLY A 554 -23.44 1.12 1.58
C GLY A 554 -23.63 2.53 2.12
N VAL A 555 -23.12 3.55 1.44
CA VAL A 555 -23.34 4.96 1.81
C VAL A 555 -24.84 5.32 1.78
N TYR A 556 -25.54 4.94 0.72
CA TYR A 556 -26.99 5.21 0.62
C TYR A 556 -27.77 4.56 1.76
N GLN A 557 -27.50 3.32 2.08
CA GLN A 557 -28.22 2.58 3.13
C GLN A 557 -27.91 3.13 4.53
N ALA A 558 -26.62 3.38 4.82
CA ALA A 558 -26.20 3.90 6.12
C ALA A 558 -26.55 5.38 6.33
N ARG A 559 -26.68 6.18 5.26
CA ARG A 559 -26.79 7.63 5.30
C ARG A 559 -25.65 8.31 6.08
N MET A 560 -24.54 7.63 6.16
CA MET A 560 -23.30 8.09 6.82
C MET A 560 -22.12 7.70 5.96
N ALA A 561 -21.11 8.56 5.92
CA ALA A 561 -19.86 8.31 5.19
C ALA A 561 -18.73 9.17 5.75
N ASP A 562 -17.48 8.78 5.53
CA ASP A 562 -16.37 9.73 5.55
C ASP A 562 -16.40 10.62 4.28
N VAL A 563 -15.49 11.58 4.22
CA VAL A 563 -15.43 12.53 3.09
C VAL A 563 -15.17 11.82 1.76
N LEU A 564 -14.27 10.83 1.75
CA LEU A 564 -13.92 10.07 0.55
C LEU A 564 -15.10 9.25 0.03
N SER A 565 -15.75 8.49 0.91
CA SER A 565 -16.91 7.65 0.58
C SER A 565 -18.11 8.49 0.13
N ARG A 566 -18.37 9.66 0.75
CA ARG A 566 -19.37 10.62 0.26
C ARG A 566 -19.07 11.08 -1.18
N ASN A 567 -17.81 11.36 -1.46
CA ASN A 567 -17.38 11.83 -2.78
C ASN A 567 -17.57 10.73 -3.84
N ILE A 568 -17.19 9.47 -3.52
CA ILE A 568 -17.44 8.32 -4.38
C ILE A 568 -18.94 8.14 -4.63
N PHE A 569 -19.75 8.21 -3.59
CA PHE A 569 -21.20 8.13 -3.67
C PHE A 569 -21.81 9.19 -4.58
N PHE A 570 -21.38 10.46 -4.45
CA PHE A 570 -21.83 11.53 -5.31
C PHE A 570 -21.53 11.25 -6.80
N VAL A 571 -20.29 10.83 -7.11
CA VAL A 571 -19.89 10.56 -8.49
C VAL A 571 -20.69 9.36 -9.05
N ALA A 572 -20.88 8.30 -8.28
CA ALA A 572 -21.64 7.13 -8.70
C ALA A 572 -23.13 7.46 -8.98
N LEU A 573 -23.76 8.22 -8.08
CA LEU A 573 -25.16 8.65 -8.24
C LEU A 573 -25.32 9.65 -9.41
N ALA A 574 -24.37 10.60 -9.56
CA ALA A 574 -24.35 11.54 -10.68
C ALA A 574 -24.27 10.81 -12.03
N ARG A 575 -23.36 9.82 -12.15
CA ARG A 575 -23.25 8.99 -13.36
C ARG A 575 -24.55 8.26 -13.67
N THR A 576 -25.19 7.67 -12.66
CA THR A 576 -26.49 6.99 -12.85
C THR A 576 -27.63 7.94 -13.28
N LEU A 577 -27.56 9.20 -12.92
CA LEU A 577 -28.49 10.26 -13.34
C LEU A 577 -28.17 10.84 -14.75
N GLY A 578 -27.07 10.37 -15.39
CA GLY A 578 -26.61 10.88 -16.68
C GLY A 578 -25.76 12.15 -16.60
N ILE A 579 -25.27 12.51 -15.43
CA ILE A 579 -24.36 13.64 -15.22
C ILE A 579 -22.93 13.12 -15.30
N ASP A 580 -22.13 13.64 -16.25
CA ASP A 580 -20.70 13.35 -16.31
C ASP A 580 -20.03 13.84 -15.01
N ALA A 581 -19.50 12.93 -14.19
CA ALA A 581 -18.82 13.24 -12.94
C ALA A 581 -17.58 12.38 -12.75
N ARG A 582 -16.57 12.97 -12.08
CA ARG A 582 -15.26 12.32 -11.87
C ARG A 582 -14.57 12.83 -10.61
N LYS A 583 -13.55 12.10 -10.19
CA LYS A 583 -12.46 12.64 -9.39
C LYS A 583 -11.38 13.16 -10.34
N ASP A 584 -10.98 14.41 -10.18
CA ASP A 584 -9.89 14.99 -10.99
C ASP A 584 -8.56 14.27 -10.67
N PRO A 585 -7.83 13.78 -11.67
CA PRO A 585 -6.63 12.97 -11.43
C PRO A 585 -5.46 13.77 -10.84
N VAL A 586 -5.40 15.09 -11.07
CA VAL A 586 -4.28 15.93 -10.60
C VAL A 586 -4.54 16.45 -9.19
N THR A 587 -5.71 17.04 -8.97
CA THR A 587 -6.04 17.72 -7.70
C THR A 587 -6.77 16.82 -6.71
N GLY A 588 -7.32 15.70 -7.18
CA GLY A 588 -8.17 14.79 -6.41
C GLY A 588 -9.54 15.39 -6.04
N LYS A 589 -9.92 16.54 -6.61
CA LYS A 589 -11.22 17.16 -6.40
C LYS A 589 -12.32 16.41 -7.14
N ILE A 590 -13.51 16.47 -6.61
CA ILE A 590 -14.70 15.95 -7.29
C ILE A 590 -15.23 16.99 -8.25
N GLN A 591 -15.56 16.56 -9.45
CA GLN A 591 -16.04 17.44 -10.52
C GLN A 591 -17.24 16.84 -11.23
N TYR A 592 -18.12 17.70 -11.72
CA TYR A 592 -19.13 17.35 -12.71
C TYR A 592 -19.00 18.25 -13.95
N LYS A 593 -19.51 17.79 -15.09
CA LYS A 593 -19.42 18.53 -16.35
C LYS A 593 -20.68 19.35 -16.58
N ALA A 594 -20.53 20.65 -16.77
CA ALA A 594 -21.59 21.58 -17.15
C ALA A 594 -21.11 22.47 -18.30
N ASP A 595 -21.92 22.63 -19.34
CA ASP A 595 -21.62 23.47 -20.51
C ASP A 595 -20.25 23.18 -21.14
N GLY A 596 -19.84 21.89 -21.11
CA GLY A 596 -18.58 21.45 -21.67
C GLY A 596 -17.36 21.64 -20.76
N GLN A 597 -17.51 22.26 -19.60
CA GLN A 597 -16.45 22.54 -18.62
C GLN A 597 -16.59 21.66 -17.38
N TRP A 598 -15.46 21.34 -16.73
CA TRP A 598 -15.45 20.68 -15.43
C TRP A 598 -15.60 21.71 -14.31
N VAL A 599 -16.60 21.50 -13.46
CA VAL A 599 -16.92 22.34 -12.31
C VAL A 599 -16.61 21.57 -11.03
N ASP A 600 -15.84 22.16 -10.13
CA ASP A 600 -15.52 21.55 -8.84
C ASP A 600 -16.78 21.47 -7.96
N VAL A 601 -16.94 20.36 -7.27
CA VAL A 601 -17.99 20.16 -6.27
C VAL A 601 -17.47 20.56 -4.90
N ASP A 602 -18.02 21.63 -4.35
CA ASP A 602 -17.81 22.04 -2.98
C ASP A 602 -19.11 21.86 -2.19
N PHE A 603 -19.14 20.88 -1.31
CA PHE A 603 -20.30 20.61 -0.48
C PHE A 603 -20.51 21.64 0.65
N GLU A 604 -19.58 22.54 0.89
CA GLU A 604 -19.70 23.58 1.92
C GLU A 604 -20.09 24.93 1.30
N ALA A 605 -19.96 25.06 -0.01
CA ALA A 605 -20.29 26.31 -0.72
C ALA A 605 -21.80 26.47 -1.01
N SER A 606 -22.28 27.69 -0.96
CA SER A 606 -23.65 28.02 -1.34
C SER A 606 -23.92 27.99 -2.85
N SER A 607 -22.86 28.06 -3.66
CA SER A 607 -22.92 27.95 -5.12
C SER A 607 -21.63 27.30 -5.65
N GLN A 608 -21.75 26.53 -6.73
CA GLN A 608 -20.62 25.92 -7.39
C GLN A 608 -20.06 26.90 -8.44
N VAL A 609 -18.73 27.05 -8.45
CA VAL A 609 -18.02 27.91 -9.41
C VAL A 609 -16.79 27.19 -9.93
N VAL A 610 -16.40 27.53 -11.16
CA VAL A 610 -15.10 27.11 -11.68
C VAL A 610 -14.01 27.75 -10.83
N ALA A 611 -13.09 26.96 -10.30
CA ALA A 611 -12.00 27.48 -9.48
C ALA A 611 -11.14 28.45 -10.30
N PRO A 612 -10.80 29.62 -9.76
CA PRO A 612 -9.88 30.53 -10.42
C PRO A 612 -8.50 29.91 -10.53
N THR A 613 -7.84 30.10 -11.65
CA THR A 613 -6.52 29.52 -11.93
C THR A 613 -5.49 30.55 -12.32
N GLY A 614 -4.24 30.23 -12.11
CA GLY A 614 -3.07 30.91 -12.66
C GLY A 614 -2.12 29.89 -13.32
N THR A 615 -1.00 30.35 -13.83
CA THR A 615 -0.05 29.50 -14.53
C THR A 615 1.26 29.40 -13.74
N LEU A 616 1.76 28.17 -13.52
CA LEU A 616 3.11 27.91 -13.00
C LEU A 616 4.05 27.57 -14.16
N VAL A 617 5.15 28.31 -14.28
CA VAL A 617 6.27 28.01 -15.16
C VAL A 617 7.50 27.69 -14.32
N LEU A 618 8.18 26.57 -14.59
CA LEU A 618 9.44 26.23 -13.97
C LEU A 618 10.57 26.42 -14.97
N ASN A 619 11.52 27.30 -14.68
CA ASN A 619 12.76 27.44 -15.43
C ASN A 619 13.75 26.37 -14.96
N TYR A 620 14.38 25.71 -15.90
CA TYR A 620 15.48 24.78 -15.63
C TYR A 620 16.53 24.90 -16.71
N GLU A 621 17.79 24.95 -16.32
CA GLU A 621 18.92 24.93 -17.25
C GLU A 621 19.38 23.47 -17.42
N PRO A 622 19.13 22.85 -18.58
CA PRO A 622 19.53 21.48 -18.82
C PRO A 622 21.04 21.28 -18.70
N THR A 623 21.44 20.22 -17.99
CA THR A 623 22.85 19.81 -17.87
C THR A 623 23.09 18.53 -18.67
N ALA A 624 24.38 18.21 -18.93
CA ALA A 624 24.72 16.95 -19.59
C ALA A 624 24.26 15.71 -18.83
N ILE A 625 24.19 15.79 -17.50
CA ILE A 625 23.78 14.69 -16.61
C ILE A 625 22.27 14.62 -16.50
N LEU A 626 21.60 15.75 -16.36
CA LEU A 626 20.14 15.84 -16.22
C LEU A 626 19.61 16.86 -17.22
N ALA A 627 19.19 16.38 -18.38
CA ALA A 627 18.66 17.24 -19.44
C ALA A 627 17.18 17.59 -19.25
N ASN A 628 16.42 16.70 -18.61
CA ASN A 628 14.96 16.83 -18.45
C ASN A 628 14.50 16.21 -17.14
N PRO A 629 14.40 16.97 -16.04
CA PRO A 629 13.96 16.48 -14.75
C PRO A 629 12.57 15.83 -14.81
N GLY A 630 12.39 14.70 -14.11
CA GLY A 630 11.11 14.02 -13.96
C GLY A 630 10.40 14.41 -12.67
N TYR A 631 9.09 14.52 -12.74
CA TYR A 631 8.23 14.62 -11.57
C TYR A 631 8.40 13.35 -10.72
N TYR A 632 8.28 13.41 -9.44
CA TYR A 632 8.61 12.39 -8.42
C TYR A 632 10.11 12.04 -8.33
N SER A 633 10.83 11.94 -9.44
CA SER A 633 12.26 11.61 -9.39
C SER A 633 13.12 12.77 -8.90
N HIS A 634 12.77 14.00 -9.31
CA HIS A 634 13.63 15.17 -9.11
C HIS A 634 12.90 16.35 -8.50
N PHE A 635 11.59 16.46 -8.66
CA PHE A 635 10.80 17.53 -8.09
C PHE A 635 9.33 17.17 -7.96
N THR A 636 8.64 17.86 -7.05
CA THR A 636 7.19 17.80 -6.86
C THR A 636 6.62 19.16 -6.47
N VAL A 637 5.32 19.33 -6.71
CA VAL A 637 4.54 20.51 -6.31
C VAL A 637 3.40 20.07 -5.42
N SER A 638 3.32 20.63 -4.23
CA SER A 638 2.23 20.39 -3.28
C SER A 638 1.46 21.68 -3.02
N LYS A 639 0.13 21.62 -3.00
CA LYS A 639 -0.73 22.71 -2.56
C LYS A 639 -0.79 22.78 -1.04
N ILE A 640 -0.81 23.96 -0.45
CA ILE A 640 -1.01 24.15 0.99
C ILE A 640 -2.52 24.37 1.22
N GLU A 641 -3.16 23.43 1.90
CA GLU A 641 -4.59 23.49 2.25
C GLU A 641 -4.73 23.38 3.77
N ASN A 642 -5.33 24.37 4.40
CA ASN A 642 -5.47 24.44 5.87
C ASN A 642 -4.15 24.25 6.64
N GLY A 643 -3.05 24.78 6.10
CA GLY A 643 -1.72 24.67 6.68
C GLY A 643 -1.02 23.32 6.47
N ARG A 644 -1.57 22.42 5.67
CA ARG A 644 -0.97 21.11 5.32
C ARG A 644 -0.65 21.05 3.84
N THR A 645 0.39 20.32 3.50
CA THR A 645 0.75 20.08 2.10
C THR A 645 -0.06 18.93 1.52
N LYS A 646 -0.55 19.10 0.30
CA LYS A 646 -1.23 18.08 -0.50
C LYS A 646 -0.54 18.00 -1.85
N LEU A 647 0.08 16.85 -2.12
CA LEU A 647 0.78 16.58 -3.37
C LEU A 647 -0.18 16.66 -4.55
N LEU A 648 0.24 17.32 -5.63
CA LEU A 648 -0.43 17.23 -6.92
C LEU A 648 0.10 16.02 -7.67
N SER A 649 -0.80 15.22 -8.26
CA SER A 649 -0.45 14.02 -9.01
C SER A 649 -0.26 14.35 -10.49
N PHE A 650 0.92 14.06 -11.02
CA PHE A 650 1.24 14.14 -12.44
C PHE A 650 1.82 12.81 -12.91
N ASP A 651 1.00 11.75 -12.79
CA ASP A 651 1.38 10.38 -13.14
C ASP A 651 1.32 10.15 -14.64
N GLU A 652 2.29 9.41 -15.18
CA GLU A 652 2.24 8.82 -16.53
C GLU A 652 2.30 7.29 -16.39
N GLY A 653 1.25 6.58 -16.80
CA GLY A 653 1.20 5.12 -16.77
C GLY A 653 0.35 4.53 -15.65
N GLN A 654 0.49 3.22 -15.45
CA GLN A 654 -0.37 2.43 -14.54
C GLN A 654 0.35 1.97 -13.25
N VAL A 655 1.60 2.36 -13.06
CA VAL A 655 2.37 2.02 -11.86
C VAL A 655 2.37 3.23 -10.93
N ASP A 656 2.00 3.00 -9.68
CA ASP A 656 1.95 4.04 -8.65
C ASP A 656 3.33 4.70 -8.49
N MET A 657 3.40 6.03 -8.67
CA MET A 657 4.60 6.87 -8.61
C MET A 657 5.80 6.39 -9.48
N GLY A 658 5.62 5.38 -10.31
CA GLY A 658 6.66 4.79 -11.15
C GLY A 658 6.98 5.56 -12.44
N GLY A 659 6.19 6.56 -12.80
CA GLY A 659 6.37 7.38 -13.99
C GLY A 659 5.69 8.73 -13.84
N GLY A 660 6.43 9.77 -13.53
CA GLY A 660 5.94 11.15 -13.53
C GLY A 660 6.23 11.84 -14.85
N VAL A 661 5.43 12.85 -15.16
CA VAL A 661 5.63 13.69 -16.33
C VAL A 661 6.99 14.38 -16.28
N SER A 662 7.61 14.61 -17.44
CA SER A 662 8.84 15.37 -17.48
C SER A 662 8.59 16.89 -17.36
N TRP A 663 9.58 17.60 -16.80
CA TRP A 663 9.56 19.07 -16.73
C TRP A 663 9.25 19.71 -18.10
N ALA A 664 9.91 19.23 -19.16
CA ALA A 664 9.77 19.81 -20.51
C ALA A 664 8.36 19.67 -21.08
N ASN A 665 7.62 18.64 -20.68
CA ASN A 665 6.29 18.36 -21.21
C ASN A 665 5.22 19.29 -20.63
N ILE A 666 5.30 19.60 -19.33
CA ILE A 666 4.24 20.31 -18.62
C ILE A 666 4.72 21.65 -18.05
N PHE A 667 5.81 21.68 -17.29
CA PHE A 667 6.16 22.85 -16.49
C PHE A 667 6.98 23.90 -17.24
N LYS A 668 7.69 23.51 -18.32
CA LYS A 668 8.50 24.42 -19.14
C LYS A 668 7.63 25.46 -19.86
N LYS A 669 6.47 25.06 -20.35
CA LYS A 669 5.55 25.95 -21.08
C LYS A 669 4.48 26.56 -20.17
N GLY A 670 4.39 26.07 -18.97
CA GLY A 670 3.43 26.45 -17.97
C GLY A 670 2.27 25.45 -17.86
N THR A 671 1.86 25.21 -16.61
CA THR A 671 0.68 24.39 -16.25
C THR A 671 -0.30 25.24 -15.47
N SER A 672 -1.60 25.04 -15.68
CA SER A 672 -2.66 25.70 -14.94
C SER A 672 -2.78 25.06 -13.55
N LEU A 673 -2.75 25.89 -12.52
CA LEU A 673 -2.98 25.50 -11.14
C LEU A 673 -4.08 26.38 -10.52
N ASP A 674 -4.80 25.85 -9.56
CA ASP A 674 -5.75 26.65 -8.77
C ASP A 674 -5.03 27.80 -8.05
N VAL A 675 -5.72 28.88 -7.80
CA VAL A 675 -5.23 29.96 -6.94
C VAL A 675 -4.97 29.42 -5.52
N GLY A 676 -3.85 29.84 -4.93
CA GLY A 676 -3.47 29.41 -3.57
C GLY A 676 -1.96 29.36 -3.36
N ASP A 677 -1.57 28.86 -2.20
CA ASP A 677 -0.17 28.72 -1.79
C ASP A 677 0.32 27.30 -2.02
N TYR A 678 1.59 27.17 -2.39
CA TYR A 678 2.23 25.94 -2.82
C TYR A 678 3.64 25.80 -2.28
N VAL A 679 4.13 24.54 -2.29
CA VAL A 679 5.53 24.20 -2.03
C VAL A 679 6.08 23.44 -3.23
N LEU A 680 7.17 23.93 -3.79
CA LEU A 680 8.04 23.20 -4.72
C LEU A 680 9.15 22.53 -3.91
N VAL A 681 9.28 21.22 -4.03
CA VAL A 681 10.38 20.44 -3.46
C VAL A 681 11.20 19.89 -4.61
N SER A 682 12.51 20.00 -4.57
CA SER A 682 13.41 19.42 -5.57
C SER A 682 14.65 18.83 -4.92
N GLY A 683 15.19 17.79 -5.51
CA GLY A 683 16.39 17.12 -5.02
C GLY A 683 16.88 16.05 -5.99
N ASN A 684 18.07 15.53 -5.71
CA ASN A 684 18.65 14.40 -6.41
C ASN A 684 19.29 13.47 -5.40
N ARG A 685 18.81 12.23 -5.31
CA ARG A 685 19.32 11.24 -4.34
C ARG A 685 20.71 10.79 -4.72
N LEU A 686 21.62 10.83 -3.75
CA LEU A 686 23.00 10.39 -3.89
C LEU A 686 23.13 8.88 -3.65
N SER A 687 24.27 8.31 -4.00
CA SER A 687 24.53 6.86 -3.88
C SER A 687 24.53 6.34 -2.44
N ASP A 688 24.81 7.19 -1.45
CA ASP A 688 24.73 6.85 -0.03
C ASP A 688 23.32 6.98 0.54
N GLY A 689 22.36 7.39 -0.29
CA GLY A 689 20.95 7.62 0.06
C GLY A 689 20.66 9.02 0.58
N SER A 690 21.66 9.86 0.81
CA SER A 690 21.45 11.26 1.19
C SER A 690 20.91 12.09 0.01
N VAL A 691 20.27 13.24 0.32
CA VAL A 691 19.68 14.09 -0.71
C VAL A 691 19.93 15.56 -0.41
N PRO A 692 20.61 16.30 -1.31
CA PRO A 692 20.57 17.75 -1.29
C PRO A 692 19.20 18.22 -1.79
N VAL A 693 18.37 18.77 -0.88
CA VAL A 693 17.01 19.19 -1.15
C VAL A 693 16.93 20.71 -1.20
N THR A 694 16.18 21.24 -2.16
CA THR A 694 15.70 22.62 -2.15
C THR A 694 14.18 22.65 -2.01
N MET A 695 13.67 23.40 -1.06
CA MET A 695 12.25 23.64 -0.83
C MET A 695 11.95 25.13 -1.00
N GLN A 696 10.94 25.46 -1.78
CA GLN A 696 10.51 26.85 -2.02
C GLN A 696 9.00 26.97 -1.97
N GLN A 697 8.51 27.90 -1.16
CA GLN A 697 7.08 28.27 -1.14
C GLN A 697 6.79 29.32 -2.20
N PHE A 698 5.58 29.32 -2.73
CA PHE A 698 5.10 30.31 -3.71
C PHE A 698 3.60 30.40 -3.73
N SER A 699 3.06 31.46 -4.31
CA SER A 699 1.63 31.65 -4.51
C SER A 699 1.28 31.69 -6.00
N VAL A 700 0.15 31.11 -6.33
CA VAL A 700 -0.49 31.21 -7.65
C VAL A 700 -1.67 32.17 -7.53
N LYS A 701 -1.73 33.20 -8.39
CA LYS A 701 -2.77 34.21 -8.43
C LYS A 701 -3.60 34.10 -9.71
N GLU A 702 -4.85 34.49 -9.65
CA GLU A 702 -5.77 34.41 -10.76
C GLU A 702 -5.26 35.15 -12.00
N GLY A 703 -5.19 34.43 -13.13
CA GLY A 703 -4.78 34.99 -14.43
C GLY A 703 -3.29 35.37 -14.52
N GLU A 704 -2.52 35.23 -13.44
CA GLU A 704 -1.09 35.56 -13.43
C GLU A 704 -0.22 34.33 -13.74
N THR A 705 0.99 34.61 -14.22
CA THR A 705 2.06 33.60 -14.40
C THR A 705 3.06 33.73 -13.28
N THR A 706 3.20 32.68 -12.47
CA THR A 706 4.25 32.52 -11.47
C THR A 706 5.40 31.76 -12.12
N THR A 707 6.61 32.33 -12.12
CA THR A 707 7.81 31.72 -12.67
C THR A 707 8.81 31.46 -11.55
N LEU A 708 9.31 30.22 -11.45
CA LEU A 708 10.30 29.81 -10.47
C LEU A 708 11.47 29.09 -11.16
N ASP A 709 12.63 29.12 -10.53
CA ASP A 709 13.79 28.34 -10.95
C ASP A 709 13.75 26.96 -10.28
N LEU A 710 13.70 25.91 -11.08
CA LEU A 710 13.83 24.54 -10.61
C LEU A 710 15.29 24.23 -10.30
N ARG A 711 15.65 24.21 -9.02
CA ARG A 711 17.02 24.05 -8.54
C ARG A 711 17.27 22.61 -8.14
N ILE A 712 18.13 21.91 -8.86
CA ILE A 712 18.53 20.53 -8.57
C ILE A 712 20.05 20.50 -8.45
N THR A 713 20.54 20.14 -7.27
CA THR A 713 21.97 20.02 -7.03
C THR A 713 22.47 18.68 -7.52
N ILE A 714 23.34 18.68 -8.50
CA ILE A 714 24.02 17.50 -9.02
C ILE A 714 25.50 17.64 -8.66
N PRO A 715 26.11 16.69 -7.92
CA PRO A 715 27.53 16.74 -7.61
C PRO A 715 28.38 16.73 -8.89
N GLU A 716 29.35 17.62 -8.95
CA GLU A 716 30.28 17.76 -10.11
C GLU A 716 31.44 16.77 -10.07
N ASP A 717 31.57 15.95 -9.05
CA ASP A 717 32.71 15.05 -8.84
C ASP A 717 32.88 14.07 -10.01
N LYS A 718 34.10 14.03 -10.54
CA LYS A 718 34.48 13.01 -11.52
C LYS A 718 34.49 11.63 -10.85
N LEU A 719 34.11 10.61 -11.62
CA LEU A 719 34.24 9.26 -11.15
C LEU A 719 35.70 8.92 -10.82
N SER A 720 35.96 8.44 -9.61
CA SER A 720 37.23 7.88 -9.21
C SER A 720 37.20 6.35 -9.31
N VAL A 721 38.39 5.75 -9.44
CA VAL A 721 38.50 4.28 -9.36
C VAL A 721 38.24 3.87 -7.89
N ILE A 722 37.19 3.08 -7.68
CA ILE A 722 36.73 2.67 -6.34
C ILE A 722 36.95 1.19 -6.08
N GLY A 723 37.39 0.43 -7.06
CA GLY A 723 37.61 -1.00 -6.94
C GLY A 723 38.17 -1.62 -8.22
N SER A 724 38.25 -2.93 -8.25
CA SER A 724 38.69 -3.70 -9.42
C SER A 724 37.81 -4.92 -9.65
N PHE A 725 37.66 -5.29 -10.92
CA PHE A 725 36.99 -6.51 -11.35
C PHE A 725 37.77 -7.12 -12.52
N ASP A 726 38.13 -8.39 -12.44
CA ASP A 726 38.87 -9.05 -13.52
C ASP A 726 37.95 -9.35 -14.72
N ALA A 727 38.13 -8.64 -15.81
CA ALA A 727 37.36 -8.82 -17.05
C ALA A 727 37.59 -10.20 -17.72
N GLU A 728 38.62 -10.96 -17.35
CA GLU A 728 38.80 -12.34 -17.80
C GLU A 728 37.96 -13.36 -17.01
N THR A 729 37.22 -12.90 -16.00
CA THR A 729 36.25 -13.75 -15.27
C THR A 729 35.30 -14.42 -16.26
N LYS A 730 35.20 -15.75 -16.18
CA LYS A 730 34.39 -16.56 -17.08
C LYS A 730 33.00 -16.82 -16.52
N TYR A 731 31.97 -16.68 -17.37
CA TYR A 731 30.58 -16.96 -17.04
C TYR A 731 29.95 -17.82 -18.15
N LYS A 732 28.83 -18.46 -17.87
CA LYS A 732 28.06 -19.24 -18.87
C LYS A 732 26.90 -18.44 -19.42
N VAL A 733 26.69 -18.45 -20.72
CA VAL A 733 25.54 -17.82 -21.38
C VAL A 733 24.29 -18.70 -21.23
N GLU A 734 24.47 -20.02 -21.25
CA GLU A 734 23.45 -21.06 -21.01
C GLU A 734 24.01 -22.10 -20.03
N PRO A 735 23.17 -22.87 -19.33
CA PRO A 735 23.66 -23.89 -18.38
C PRO A 735 24.65 -24.87 -18.98
N ASP A 736 24.42 -25.31 -20.22
CA ASP A 736 25.24 -26.30 -20.92
C ASP A 736 26.25 -25.66 -21.89
N SER A 737 26.43 -24.32 -21.87
CA SER A 737 27.40 -23.66 -22.74
C SER A 737 28.83 -23.70 -22.15
N GLU A 738 29.83 -23.64 -23.05
CA GLU A 738 31.23 -23.41 -22.61
C GLU A 738 31.32 -22.01 -21.99
N PRO A 739 32.05 -21.84 -20.88
CA PRO A 739 32.25 -20.56 -20.25
C PRO A 739 33.00 -19.55 -21.13
N VAL A 740 32.49 -18.35 -21.24
CA VAL A 740 33.11 -17.23 -21.97
C VAL A 740 33.58 -16.15 -21.01
N SER A 741 34.62 -15.38 -21.34
CA SER A 741 35.06 -14.26 -20.48
C SER A 741 34.15 -13.07 -20.62
N VAL A 742 34.02 -12.29 -19.57
CA VAL A 742 33.32 -11.01 -19.60
C VAL A 742 33.92 -10.14 -20.71
N LEU A 743 35.24 -10.07 -20.83
CA LEU A 743 35.94 -9.32 -21.85
C LEU A 743 35.54 -9.75 -23.29
N SER A 744 35.34 -11.05 -23.53
CA SER A 744 34.92 -11.54 -24.84
C SER A 744 33.51 -11.09 -25.22
N THR A 745 32.63 -10.88 -24.24
CA THR A 745 31.25 -10.38 -24.44
C THR A 745 31.21 -8.84 -24.51
N THR A 746 31.96 -8.17 -23.63
CA THR A 746 31.89 -6.72 -23.48
C THR A 746 32.81 -5.98 -24.47
N GLY A 747 33.80 -6.66 -25.01
CA GLY A 747 34.82 -6.02 -25.84
C GLY A 747 35.65 -5.01 -25.05
N ARG A 748 36.40 -4.18 -25.78
CA ARG A 748 37.24 -3.12 -25.16
C ARG A 748 36.40 -1.88 -24.81
N GLY A 749 36.68 -1.27 -23.68
CA GLY A 749 36.08 -0.04 -23.17
C GLY A 749 35.28 -0.25 -21.88
N PHE A 750 34.31 0.61 -21.64
CA PHE A 750 33.44 0.52 -20.44
C PHE A 750 32.31 -0.47 -20.63
N TYR A 751 31.89 -1.08 -19.53
CA TYR A 751 30.76 -1.99 -19.47
C TYR A 751 30.08 -1.93 -18.09
N VAL A 752 28.84 -2.38 -18.02
CA VAL A 752 28.11 -2.56 -16.77
C VAL A 752 27.88 -4.06 -16.53
N ILE A 753 28.06 -4.51 -15.30
CA ILE A 753 27.61 -5.83 -14.85
C ILE A 753 26.58 -5.67 -13.75
N GLY A 754 25.50 -6.44 -13.81
CA GLY A 754 24.49 -6.57 -12.78
C GLY A 754 24.31 -8.03 -12.37
N PHE A 755 24.40 -8.32 -11.08
CA PHE A 755 24.07 -9.61 -10.47
C PHE A 755 22.68 -9.50 -9.85
N LEU A 756 21.81 -10.45 -10.19
CA LEU A 756 20.38 -10.40 -9.85
C LEU A 756 19.94 -11.69 -9.15
N THR A 757 19.14 -11.57 -8.12
CA THR A 757 18.41 -12.69 -7.54
C THR A 757 17.06 -12.82 -8.25
N PRO A 758 16.71 -14.01 -8.76
CA PRO A 758 15.48 -14.19 -9.51
C PRO A 758 14.24 -13.80 -8.67
N ARG A 759 13.31 -13.08 -9.28
CA ARG A 759 11.97 -12.75 -8.76
C ARG A 759 11.89 -11.98 -7.45
N GLN A 760 13.01 -11.64 -6.82
CA GLN A 760 13.00 -10.74 -5.68
C GLN A 760 12.67 -9.32 -6.10
N GLU A 761 11.90 -8.62 -5.29
CA GLU A 761 11.46 -7.25 -5.54
C GLU A 761 12.60 -6.31 -5.93
N PRO A 762 13.77 -6.28 -5.24
CA PRO A 762 14.86 -5.40 -5.63
C PRO A 762 15.40 -5.66 -7.04
N SER A 763 15.48 -6.93 -7.45
CA SER A 763 15.95 -7.30 -8.79
C SER A 763 14.93 -6.93 -9.88
N VAL A 764 13.63 -7.04 -9.58
CA VAL A 764 12.55 -6.62 -10.48
C VAL A 764 12.59 -5.09 -10.66
N HIS A 765 12.78 -4.32 -9.59
CA HIS A 765 12.93 -2.86 -9.67
C HIS A 765 14.17 -2.48 -10.48
N ALA A 766 15.32 -3.11 -10.24
CA ALA A 766 16.53 -2.86 -11.00
C ALA A 766 16.34 -3.08 -12.51
N ILE A 767 15.64 -4.14 -12.91
CA ILE A 767 15.31 -4.42 -14.32
C ILE A 767 14.38 -3.32 -14.88
N ASN A 768 13.34 -2.94 -14.13
CA ASN A 768 12.40 -1.91 -14.56
C ASN A 768 13.09 -0.54 -14.73
N ASP A 769 14.02 -0.20 -13.85
CA ASP A 769 14.82 1.03 -13.94
C ASP A 769 15.72 1.04 -15.18
N ILE A 770 16.33 -0.11 -15.53
CA ILE A 770 17.09 -0.25 -16.77
C ILE A 770 16.17 -0.10 -18.00
N ILE A 771 14.96 -0.66 -17.93
CA ILE A 771 13.94 -0.51 -18.99
C ILE A 771 13.52 0.96 -19.12
N ALA A 772 13.28 1.66 -18.01
CA ALA A 772 12.93 3.08 -18.01
C ALA A 772 14.06 3.94 -18.63
N ALA A 773 15.31 3.60 -18.33
CA ALA A 773 16.48 4.27 -18.90
C ALA A 773 16.89 3.78 -20.30
N LYS A 774 16.10 2.88 -20.93
CA LYS A 774 16.42 2.16 -22.19
C LYS A 774 16.99 3.05 -23.28
N ALA A 775 16.38 4.21 -23.55
CA ALA A 775 16.80 5.09 -24.63
C ALA A 775 18.23 5.62 -24.40
N LYS A 776 18.53 6.06 -23.18
CA LYS A 776 19.85 6.61 -22.77
C LYS A 776 20.92 5.51 -22.76
N LEU A 777 20.61 4.36 -22.16
CA LEU A 777 21.52 3.21 -22.11
C LEU A 777 21.80 2.61 -23.48
N LYS A 778 20.81 2.59 -24.37
CA LYS A 778 21.01 2.19 -25.77
C LYS A 778 21.89 3.18 -26.51
N SER A 779 21.74 4.50 -26.30
CA SER A 779 22.57 5.52 -26.97
C SER A 779 24.01 5.49 -26.51
N TRP A 780 24.28 5.08 -25.27
CA TRP A 780 25.64 4.83 -24.75
C TRP A 780 26.33 3.70 -25.53
N ASN A 781 25.56 2.76 -26.05
CA ASN A 781 26.00 1.69 -26.94
C ASN A 781 27.20 0.87 -26.41
N ARG A 782 27.26 0.65 -25.09
CA ARG A 782 28.23 -0.22 -24.43
C ARG A 782 27.52 -1.39 -23.79
N PRO A 783 28.18 -2.55 -23.66
CA PRO A 783 27.55 -3.74 -23.12
C PRO A 783 27.09 -3.59 -21.68
N ILE A 784 25.92 -4.16 -21.40
CA ILE A 784 25.36 -4.34 -20.08
C ILE A 784 25.17 -5.86 -19.91
N LEU A 785 25.89 -6.48 -18.99
CA LEU A 785 25.80 -7.92 -18.73
C LEU A 785 24.97 -8.15 -17.45
N LEU A 786 23.82 -8.80 -17.58
CA LEU A 786 22.97 -9.19 -16.47
C LEU A 786 23.16 -10.67 -16.17
N LEU A 787 23.59 -10.96 -14.95
CA LEU A 787 23.92 -12.31 -14.48
C LEU A 787 22.98 -12.73 -13.35
N THR A 788 22.52 -13.96 -13.39
CA THR A 788 21.65 -14.56 -12.37
C THR A 788 22.01 -16.03 -12.15
N THR A 789 21.30 -16.71 -11.27
CA THR A 789 21.46 -18.16 -11.07
C THR A 789 21.01 -18.96 -12.30
N ALA A 790 21.47 -20.19 -12.44
CA ALA A 790 21.13 -21.03 -13.61
C ALA A 790 19.61 -21.23 -13.77
N ASP A 791 18.89 -21.43 -12.68
CA ASP A 791 17.43 -21.55 -12.64
C ASP A 791 16.70 -20.22 -12.86
N GLY A 792 17.35 -19.08 -12.55
CA GLY A 792 16.84 -17.75 -12.78
C GLY A 792 16.99 -17.21 -14.20
N LEU A 793 17.83 -17.82 -15.04
CA LEU A 793 18.11 -17.33 -16.37
C LEU A 793 16.87 -17.23 -17.26
N GLY A 794 15.96 -18.19 -17.17
CA GLY A 794 14.68 -18.17 -17.87
C GLY A 794 13.83 -16.96 -17.52
N TRP A 795 13.70 -16.66 -16.22
CA TRP A 795 13.02 -15.48 -15.74
C TRP A 795 13.65 -14.18 -16.26
N LEU A 796 14.97 -14.09 -16.23
CA LEU A 796 15.67 -12.87 -16.69
C LEU A 796 15.45 -12.64 -18.19
N LYS A 797 15.41 -13.69 -18.98
CA LYS A 797 15.17 -13.63 -20.43
C LYS A 797 13.75 -13.20 -20.81
N GLU A 798 12.77 -13.33 -19.93
CA GLU A 798 11.40 -12.82 -20.17
C GLU A 798 11.40 -11.30 -20.42
N TYR A 799 12.37 -10.56 -19.88
CA TYR A 799 12.52 -9.12 -20.06
C TYR A 799 13.29 -8.71 -21.34
N SER A 800 13.79 -9.67 -22.12
CA SER A 800 14.69 -9.40 -23.26
C SER A 800 14.14 -8.40 -24.29
N SER A 801 12.85 -8.46 -24.59
CA SER A 801 12.20 -7.55 -25.54
C SER A 801 12.05 -6.13 -25.02
N SER A 802 11.95 -5.99 -23.70
CA SER A 802 11.75 -4.69 -23.02
C SER A 802 13.07 -3.99 -22.74
N LEU A 803 14.14 -4.72 -22.48
CA LEU A 803 15.46 -4.18 -22.16
C LEU A 803 16.15 -3.51 -23.36
N PRO A 804 17.20 -2.70 -23.15
CA PRO A 804 18.04 -2.18 -24.22
C PRO A 804 18.69 -3.29 -25.05
N SER A 805 18.90 -3.07 -26.35
CA SER A 805 19.44 -4.09 -27.25
C SER A 805 20.93 -4.45 -27.00
N ASN A 806 21.64 -3.67 -26.19
CA ASN A 806 23.02 -3.91 -25.75
C ASN A 806 23.12 -4.65 -24.41
N VAL A 807 21.98 -5.22 -23.93
CA VAL A 807 21.95 -6.10 -22.75
C VAL A 807 22.26 -7.53 -23.17
N HIS A 808 23.12 -8.18 -22.41
CA HIS A 808 23.51 -9.59 -22.52
C HIS A 808 23.13 -10.31 -21.24
N PHE A 809 22.82 -11.61 -21.32
CA PHE A 809 22.41 -12.44 -20.20
C PHE A 809 23.38 -13.56 -19.93
N GLY A 810 23.48 -13.99 -18.70
CA GLY A 810 24.29 -15.15 -18.33
C GLY A 810 24.07 -15.62 -16.90
N ILE A 811 24.85 -16.63 -16.54
CA ILE A 811 24.81 -17.28 -15.23
C ILE A 811 26.01 -16.79 -14.42
N ILE A 812 25.76 -16.47 -13.15
CA ILE A 812 26.81 -16.07 -12.20
C ILE A 812 27.94 -17.10 -12.19
N PRO A 813 29.21 -16.69 -12.33
CA PRO A 813 30.33 -17.60 -12.35
C PRO A 813 30.45 -18.42 -11.06
N ASP A 814 30.72 -19.70 -11.20
CA ASP A 814 31.08 -20.56 -10.06
C ASP A 814 32.34 -20.05 -9.38
N GLY A 815 32.29 -19.88 -8.05
CA GLY A 815 33.43 -19.41 -7.26
C GLY A 815 33.66 -17.92 -7.23
N LEU A 816 32.80 -17.12 -7.85
CA LEU A 816 32.79 -15.67 -7.66
C LEU A 816 32.30 -15.36 -6.23
N ASP A 817 33.15 -14.67 -5.46
CA ASP A 817 32.80 -14.32 -4.09
C ASP A 817 31.85 -13.10 -4.06
N LEU A 818 30.56 -13.40 -3.88
CA LEU A 818 29.49 -12.43 -3.74
C LEU A 818 28.83 -12.48 -2.35
N LYS A 819 29.44 -13.22 -1.38
CA LYS A 819 28.82 -13.48 -0.07
C LYS A 819 28.56 -12.22 0.74
N ASP A 820 29.44 -11.24 0.61
CA ASP A 820 29.32 -9.96 1.30
C ASP A 820 28.59 -8.90 0.48
N ARG A 821 28.02 -9.28 -0.68
CA ARG A 821 27.29 -8.38 -1.57
C ARG A 821 25.79 -8.55 -1.45
N ARG A 822 25.09 -7.45 -1.40
CA ARG A 822 23.62 -7.43 -1.40
C ARG A 822 23.09 -7.34 -2.82
N MET A 823 22.22 -8.27 -3.16
CA MET A 823 21.60 -8.29 -4.48
C MET A 823 20.37 -7.35 -4.55
N PRO A 824 20.13 -6.73 -5.73
CA PRO A 824 20.98 -6.73 -6.91
C PRO A 824 22.29 -5.95 -6.67
N TYR A 825 23.39 -6.42 -7.26
CA TYR A 825 24.69 -5.74 -7.21
C TYR A 825 25.10 -5.31 -8.62
N PHE A 826 25.27 -4.02 -8.84
CA PHE A 826 25.69 -3.46 -10.12
C PHE A 826 27.00 -2.71 -9.98
N PHE A 827 27.80 -2.76 -11.03
CA PHE A 827 28.96 -1.91 -11.15
C PHE A 827 29.25 -1.50 -12.60
N LEU A 828 29.87 -0.34 -12.75
CA LEU A 828 30.42 0.19 -14.00
C LEU A 828 31.92 0.04 -13.95
N ALA A 829 32.48 -0.69 -14.92
CA ALA A 829 33.90 -0.97 -15.00
C ALA A 829 34.44 -0.76 -16.42
N ASP A 830 35.78 -0.84 -16.56
CA ASP A 830 36.45 -0.85 -17.84
C ASP A 830 37.30 -2.13 -18.02
N THR A 831 37.81 -2.28 -19.24
CA THR A 831 38.67 -3.43 -19.62
C THR A 831 40.07 -3.39 -19.04
N PHE A 832 40.40 -2.38 -18.22
CA PHE A 832 41.63 -2.31 -17.41
C PHE A 832 41.35 -2.75 -15.96
N ASN A 833 40.26 -3.46 -15.75
CA ASN A 833 39.86 -3.98 -14.44
C ASN A 833 39.51 -2.89 -13.39
N ARG A 834 39.22 -1.65 -13.81
CA ARG A 834 38.90 -0.56 -12.92
C ARG A 834 37.40 -0.40 -12.79
N VAL A 835 36.92 -0.32 -11.54
CA VAL A 835 35.53 -0.08 -11.20
C VAL A 835 35.36 1.39 -10.81
N PHE A 836 34.37 2.06 -11.39
CA PHE A 836 34.11 3.49 -11.23
C PHE A 836 32.82 3.81 -10.50
N PHE A 837 31.88 2.88 -10.47
CA PHE A 837 30.59 3.03 -9.81
C PHE A 837 30.13 1.66 -9.32
N THR A 838 29.52 1.62 -8.13
CA THR A 838 28.86 0.43 -7.61
C THR A 838 27.55 0.82 -6.94
N THR A 839 26.57 -0.09 -7.00
CA THR A 839 25.36 -0.01 -6.19
C THR A 839 24.92 -1.41 -5.81
N GLU A 840 24.39 -1.60 -4.63
CA GLU A 840 24.00 -2.90 -4.12
C GLU A 840 22.75 -2.82 -3.23
N GLY A 841 21.99 -3.89 -3.26
CA GLY A 841 20.73 -4.01 -2.52
C GLY A 841 19.59 -3.22 -3.15
N TYR A 842 18.56 -3.00 -2.34
CA TYR A 842 17.36 -2.32 -2.78
C TYR A 842 17.62 -0.84 -3.10
N THR A 843 17.54 -0.49 -4.36
CA THR A 843 17.77 0.87 -4.87
C THR A 843 16.77 1.16 -5.97
N ILE A 844 16.03 2.25 -5.85
CA ILE A 844 15.16 2.78 -6.89
C ILE A 844 15.89 3.88 -7.66
N GLY A 845 15.66 3.94 -8.98
CA GLY A 845 16.35 4.90 -9.86
C GLY A 845 17.74 4.43 -10.29
N LEU A 846 18.02 3.13 -10.24
CA LEU A 846 19.27 2.53 -10.71
C LEU A 846 19.61 2.98 -12.14
N GLY A 847 18.61 3.01 -13.03
CA GLY A 847 18.77 3.44 -14.41
C GLY A 847 19.33 4.86 -14.53
N ASP A 848 18.82 5.80 -13.76
CA ASP A 848 19.31 7.18 -13.74
C ASP A 848 20.66 7.30 -13.04
N GLN A 849 20.94 6.51 -12.01
CA GLN A 849 22.27 6.45 -11.38
C GLN A 849 23.33 5.95 -12.35
N LEU A 850 23.03 4.89 -13.10
CA LEU A 850 23.91 4.37 -14.15
C LEU A 850 24.14 5.41 -15.25
N VAL A 851 23.07 6.06 -15.74
CA VAL A 851 23.17 7.13 -16.74
C VAL A 851 24.03 8.29 -16.23
N THR A 852 23.84 8.69 -14.97
CA THR A 852 24.64 9.74 -14.32
C THR A 852 26.11 9.35 -14.22
N ALA A 853 26.38 8.11 -13.80
CA ALA A 853 27.75 7.59 -13.74
C ALA A 853 28.39 7.53 -15.13
N ILE A 854 27.68 7.04 -16.12
CA ILE A 854 28.11 6.98 -17.52
C ILE A 854 28.41 8.37 -18.09
N ALA A 855 27.59 9.37 -17.78
CA ALA A 855 27.80 10.74 -18.25
C ALA A 855 29.04 11.43 -17.62
N LYS A 856 29.56 10.87 -16.53
CA LYS A 856 30.79 11.33 -15.87
C LYS A 856 32.10 10.65 -16.36
N LEU A 857 31.98 9.61 -17.24
CA LEU A 857 33.11 8.96 -17.87
C LEU A 857 33.74 9.88 -18.91
#